data_1b6b9503e22c9879c4a9089acb09f3a7
#
_entry.id   1b6b9503e22c9879c4a9089acb09f3a7
#
_cell.length_a   1.000
_cell.length_b   1.000
_cell.length_c   1.000
_cell.angle_alpha   90.00
_cell.angle_beta   90.00
_cell.angle_gamma   90.00
#
_symmetry.space_group_name_H-M   'P 1'
#
loop_
_entity.id
_entity.type
_entity.pdbx_description
1 polymer ?
#
loop_
_entity_poly.entity_id
_entity_poly.type
_entity_poly.pdbx_seq_one_letter_code
_entity_poly.pdbx_strand_id
1 'polypeptide(L)'
;MTSATAAPHAATEPPVPSSPAPAAPRWSRPALLAILALAAGLYCWNLSGSGLNSFYSAAVLSGTESWKAWFFGSLDAGNFLTVDKPPFALMVMGLSCRLFGYGTWQMMLPLIAAALATIWILHTSVRRVWGHGAATVAALVLALTPITVAINRDNNPDTLLVFLMVAGAALGLRAVRTGRLLPLLGSAVCFGLAFNTKMLQGYIALPAVFLVYVCATDLGWTKRVRNLALAAVALAVSSFWWAAAVSLVPASERPYIGGSTDGTAWDLITGYNGLGRIFGGDGNMGGGGGGGGGGFSGAAGVGRMFNDVLGGQISWLLPFAGIAFVGGLVLCGRAPRTDLTRAALVLWGGWTVLHYLTFALAEGTMHPYYTTALAPGIAALCGGGGVMLLRAFRSDRRWVWVLPLALGVTGVWAIVLLRRASGWNTWLWPAVAVVMALAIAGLLLFRSGRRARLLAVSVAAAVVAAVAGPAAYAWSVPSGSGGGMGGTNPTAGPSTGGGMGGPGGGAGGPGGGGGRGGFPGGAGGEAPGGQPGGGQDGPGAGSLPDGAEAGELPGGGASGFGGGPGGGGVGGGGMGGASTELVAYLKKHQDGAKWLLAVSSSQSAAQLVLDSGEPVISMWGWSGSDNAMTLARLKELVGKGELHYVQVGGAGMGGGGLGGGSGVASEVTRWVQEHGTAVEASAYGDTSQSTSDDGADNTSSVYRLDPADVE
;
A
#
# COMPACT_ATOMS: atom_id res chain seq x y z
N MET A 1 11.63 -5.75 89.69
CA MET A 1 12.83 -5.81 88.85
C MET A 1 12.61 -6.90 87.84
N THR A 2 12.07 -6.58 86.67
CA THR A 2 11.82 -7.49 85.56
C THR A 2 12.65 -7.04 84.39
N SER A 3 13.74 -7.78 84.10
CA SER A 3 14.64 -7.55 82.96
C SER A 3 13.96 -7.91 81.68
N ALA A 4 13.75 -6.94 80.80
CA ALA A 4 13.33 -7.14 79.43
C ALA A 4 14.55 -7.62 78.61
N THR A 5 14.48 -8.83 78.07
CA THR A 5 15.46 -9.39 77.12
C THR A 5 15.21 -8.81 75.76
N ALA A 6 16.14 -8.05 75.23
CA ALA A 6 16.11 -7.51 73.86
C ALA A 6 16.23 -8.66 72.85
N ALA A 7 15.32 -8.74 71.89
CA ALA A 7 15.42 -9.67 70.76
C ALA A 7 16.58 -9.28 69.82
N PRO A 8 17.33 -10.25 69.26
CA PRO A 8 18.46 -9.94 68.35
C PRO A 8 17.94 -9.36 67.03
N HIS A 9 18.53 -8.24 66.62
CA HIS A 9 18.34 -7.67 65.26
C HIS A 9 18.69 -8.71 64.20
N ALA A 10 17.71 -9.07 63.39
CA ALA A 10 17.95 -9.85 62.19
C ALA A 10 18.93 -9.06 61.28
N ALA A 11 20.11 -9.60 61.04
CA ALA A 11 21.08 -9.08 60.11
C ALA A 11 20.46 -9.10 58.70
N THR A 12 20.29 -7.95 58.10
CA THR A 12 19.91 -7.79 56.68
C THR A 12 20.99 -8.45 55.84
N GLU A 13 20.73 -9.58 55.21
CA GLU A 13 21.59 -10.18 54.20
C GLU A 13 21.93 -9.12 53.13
N PRO A 14 23.20 -8.98 52.76
CA PRO A 14 23.61 -8.07 51.70
C PRO A 14 22.92 -8.50 50.39
N PRO A 15 22.46 -7.56 49.53
CA PRO A 15 21.84 -7.89 48.28
C PRO A 15 22.75 -8.75 47.42
N VAL A 16 22.31 -9.94 47.07
CA VAL A 16 23.00 -10.85 46.14
C VAL A 16 23.26 -10.07 44.84
N PRO A 17 24.52 -9.94 44.42
CA PRO A 17 24.85 -9.23 43.19
C PRO A 17 24.10 -9.90 42.04
N SER A 18 23.26 -9.14 41.36
CA SER A 18 22.52 -9.59 40.17
C SER A 18 23.54 -10.10 39.15
N SER A 19 23.46 -11.39 38.81
CA SER A 19 24.30 -11.97 37.76
C SER A 19 24.26 -11.10 36.50
N PRO A 20 25.40 -10.75 35.90
CA PRO A 20 25.47 -9.93 34.73
C PRO A 20 24.62 -10.58 33.62
N ALA A 21 23.77 -9.78 32.96
CA ALA A 21 22.97 -10.26 31.87
C ALA A 21 23.83 -10.96 30.80
N PRO A 22 23.43 -12.14 30.30
CA PRO A 22 24.23 -12.87 29.32
C PRO A 22 24.63 -11.97 28.15
N ALA A 23 25.90 -11.97 27.79
CA ALA A 23 26.43 -11.16 26.70
C ALA A 23 25.71 -11.49 25.41
N ALA A 24 25.42 -10.44 24.61
CA ALA A 24 24.72 -10.61 23.31
C ALA A 24 25.57 -11.56 22.41
N PRO A 25 24.92 -12.51 21.73
CA PRO A 25 25.62 -13.39 20.78
C PRO A 25 26.36 -12.56 19.71
N ARG A 26 27.65 -12.90 19.47
CA ARG A 26 28.50 -12.16 18.51
C ARG A 26 27.90 -12.03 17.12
N TRP A 27 27.08 -12.99 16.68
CA TRP A 27 26.42 -13.00 15.38
C TRP A 27 25.21 -12.04 15.26
N SER A 28 24.62 -11.61 16.38
CA SER A 28 23.34 -10.90 16.39
C SER A 28 23.39 -9.52 15.72
N ARG A 29 24.45 -8.73 15.96
CA ARG A 29 24.61 -7.43 15.30
C ARG A 29 24.94 -7.56 13.82
N PRO A 30 25.94 -8.40 13.41
CA PRO A 30 26.20 -8.67 11.99
C PRO A 30 24.97 -9.16 11.23
N ALA A 31 24.16 -10.05 11.82
CA ALA A 31 22.93 -10.53 11.17
C ALA A 31 21.91 -9.40 10.93
N LEU A 32 21.70 -8.53 11.93
CA LEU A 32 20.81 -7.38 11.75
C LEU A 32 21.33 -6.43 10.65
N LEU A 33 22.63 -6.12 10.66
CA LEU A 33 23.25 -5.26 9.65
C LEU A 33 23.14 -5.86 8.24
N ALA A 34 23.32 -7.18 8.11
CA ALA A 34 23.16 -7.89 6.84
C ALA A 34 21.70 -7.81 6.35
N ILE A 35 20.71 -7.96 7.25
CA ILE A 35 19.29 -7.82 6.90
C ILE A 35 18.94 -6.38 6.49
N LEU A 36 19.46 -5.39 7.21
CA LEU A 36 19.26 -3.98 6.85
C LEU A 36 19.94 -3.63 5.51
N ALA A 37 21.14 -4.17 5.25
CA ALA A 37 21.80 -4.00 3.95
C ALA A 37 21.02 -4.68 2.81
N LEU A 38 20.51 -5.90 3.04
CA LEU A 38 19.62 -6.58 2.08
C LEU A 38 18.36 -5.75 1.80
N ALA A 39 17.70 -5.26 2.83
CA ALA A 39 16.51 -4.41 2.68
C ALA A 39 16.84 -3.10 1.95
N ALA A 40 17.95 -2.44 2.30
CA ALA A 40 18.41 -1.25 1.60
C ALA A 40 18.69 -1.55 0.11
N GLY A 41 19.33 -2.68 -0.19
CA GLY A 41 19.54 -3.14 -1.56
C GLY A 41 18.22 -3.32 -2.33
N LEU A 42 17.23 -3.99 -1.72
CA LEU A 42 15.91 -4.19 -2.33
C LEU A 42 15.16 -2.86 -2.54
N TYR A 43 15.30 -1.89 -1.63
CA TYR A 43 14.57 -0.62 -1.73
C TYR A 43 15.26 0.38 -2.66
N CYS A 44 16.59 0.35 -2.76
CA CYS A 44 17.38 1.34 -3.50
C CYS A 44 17.77 0.89 -4.91
N TRP A 45 17.88 -0.44 -5.17
CA TRP A 45 18.32 -0.93 -6.49
C TRP A 45 17.34 -0.51 -7.59
N ASN A 46 17.83 0.16 -8.63
CA ASN A 46 17.03 0.68 -9.74
C ASN A 46 15.80 1.51 -9.29
N LEU A 47 15.97 2.35 -8.28
CA LEU A 47 14.88 3.15 -7.71
C LEU A 47 14.34 4.18 -8.71
N SER A 48 15.19 4.78 -9.53
CA SER A 48 14.79 5.75 -10.57
C SER A 48 13.85 5.15 -11.62
N GLY A 49 13.88 3.83 -11.82
CA GLY A 49 12.97 3.10 -12.72
C GLY A 49 11.72 2.54 -12.02
N SER A 50 11.44 2.91 -10.77
CA SER A 50 10.33 2.29 -10.00
C SER A 50 8.94 2.77 -10.40
N GLY A 51 8.79 3.86 -11.17
CA GLY A 51 7.49 4.41 -11.57
C GLY A 51 6.70 4.90 -10.36
N LEU A 52 7.14 6.01 -9.73
CA LEU A 52 6.48 6.60 -8.58
C LEU A 52 5.04 7.04 -8.89
N ASN A 53 4.20 7.11 -7.88
CA ASN A 53 2.85 7.62 -8.00
C ASN A 53 2.87 9.11 -8.38
N SER A 54 2.42 9.44 -9.60
CA SER A 54 2.43 10.81 -10.15
C SER A 54 1.59 11.77 -9.31
N PHE A 55 0.47 11.30 -8.75
CA PHE A 55 -0.41 12.12 -7.91
C PHE A 55 0.30 12.67 -6.67
N TYR A 56 1.04 11.82 -5.96
CA TYR A 56 1.83 12.28 -4.81
C TYR A 56 3.11 13.02 -5.26
N SER A 57 3.70 12.65 -6.39
CA SER A 57 4.86 13.35 -6.94
C SER A 57 4.54 14.81 -7.27
N ALA A 58 3.40 15.08 -7.93
CA ALA A 58 2.92 16.42 -8.24
C ALA A 58 2.66 17.24 -6.97
N ALA A 59 2.00 16.65 -5.97
CA ALA A 59 1.77 17.34 -4.69
C ALA A 59 3.07 17.65 -3.94
N VAL A 60 4.08 16.77 -4.01
CA VAL A 60 5.41 17.04 -3.44
C VAL A 60 6.12 18.15 -4.21
N LEU A 61 6.06 18.16 -5.56
CA LEU A 61 6.61 19.24 -6.40
C LEU A 61 5.96 20.56 -6.02
N SER A 62 4.64 20.64 -6.03
CA SER A 62 3.86 21.82 -5.63
C SER A 62 4.21 22.31 -4.22
N GLY A 63 4.42 21.34 -3.30
CA GLY A 63 4.91 21.61 -1.96
C GLY A 63 6.34 22.16 -1.91
N THR A 64 7.20 21.94 -2.93
CA THR A 64 8.52 22.57 -3.01
C THR A 64 8.44 24.03 -3.46
N GLU A 65 7.45 24.38 -4.24
CA GLU A 65 7.26 25.72 -4.80
C GLU A 65 6.49 26.63 -3.85
N SER A 66 5.46 26.11 -3.16
CA SER A 66 4.57 26.85 -2.28
C SER A 66 4.54 26.26 -0.86
N TRP A 67 4.82 27.09 0.19
CA TRP A 67 4.63 26.68 1.58
C TRP A 67 3.17 26.41 1.92
N LYS A 68 2.26 27.12 1.25
CA LYS A 68 0.82 26.89 1.39
C LYS A 68 0.46 25.50 0.82
N ALA A 69 0.93 25.17 -0.39
CA ALA A 69 0.73 23.85 -0.96
C ALA A 69 1.36 22.74 -0.10
N TRP A 70 2.54 22.97 0.47
CA TRP A 70 3.18 22.05 1.41
C TRP A 70 2.33 21.77 2.65
N PHE A 71 1.76 22.84 3.24
CA PHE A 71 0.96 22.73 4.47
C PHE A 71 -0.37 22.02 4.23
N PHE A 72 -1.07 22.37 3.14
CA PHE A 72 -2.36 21.77 2.82
C PHE A 72 -2.23 20.41 2.12
N GLY A 73 -1.09 20.10 1.50
CA GLY A 73 -0.92 18.96 0.63
C GLY A 73 -1.64 19.14 -0.70
N SER A 74 -1.54 20.36 -1.27
CA SER A 74 -2.20 20.70 -2.54
C SER A 74 -1.57 19.96 -3.71
N LEU A 75 -2.39 19.54 -4.66
CA LEU A 75 -1.97 18.87 -5.89
C LEU A 75 -1.17 19.81 -6.78
N ASP A 76 -1.56 21.08 -6.82
CA ASP A 76 -0.96 22.15 -7.62
C ASP A 76 -0.44 23.30 -6.73
N ALA A 77 0.59 24.01 -7.19
CA ALA A 77 1.19 25.14 -6.50
C ALA A 77 0.24 26.35 -6.38
N GLY A 78 -0.79 26.44 -7.24
CA GLY A 78 -1.85 27.43 -7.21
C GLY A 78 -2.85 27.23 -6.08
N ASN A 79 -2.85 26.05 -5.44
CA ASN A 79 -3.70 25.71 -4.29
C ASN A 79 -5.20 25.63 -4.61
N PHE A 80 -5.56 24.96 -5.68
CA PHE A 80 -6.96 24.74 -6.01
C PHE A 80 -7.56 23.58 -5.19
N LEU A 81 -6.90 22.40 -5.22
CA LEU A 81 -7.37 21.15 -4.60
C LEU A 81 -6.23 20.46 -3.84
N THR A 82 -6.52 19.84 -2.68
CA THR A 82 -5.56 18.97 -2.00
C THR A 82 -5.63 17.54 -2.53
N VAL A 83 -4.59 16.73 -2.22
CA VAL A 83 -4.73 15.27 -2.36
C VAL A 83 -5.81 14.74 -1.40
N ASP A 84 -6.28 13.53 -1.68
CA ASP A 84 -7.33 12.81 -0.93
C ASP A 84 -6.83 12.20 0.41
N LYS A 85 -5.67 12.63 0.90
CA LYS A 85 -5.03 12.14 2.12
C LYS A 85 -4.53 13.30 2.97
N PRO A 86 -4.44 13.13 4.31
CA PRO A 86 -3.78 14.12 5.15
C PRO A 86 -2.30 14.25 4.78
N PRO A 87 -1.72 15.47 4.85
CA PRO A 87 -0.47 15.77 4.15
C PRO A 87 0.81 15.36 4.85
N PHE A 88 0.78 14.72 6.02
CA PHE A 88 1.98 14.53 6.83
C PHE A 88 3.11 13.78 6.09
N ALA A 89 2.78 12.76 5.28
CA ALA A 89 3.78 12.07 4.46
C ALA A 89 4.33 12.99 3.35
N LEU A 90 3.46 13.79 2.71
CA LEU A 90 3.86 14.77 1.71
C LEU A 90 4.72 15.88 2.31
N MET A 91 4.42 16.31 3.53
CA MET A 91 5.24 17.27 4.28
C MET A 91 6.67 16.75 4.50
N VAL A 92 6.80 15.47 4.88
CA VAL A 92 8.11 14.83 5.09
C VAL A 92 8.89 14.71 3.78
N MET A 93 8.25 14.25 2.71
CA MET A 93 8.86 14.16 1.38
C MET A 93 9.18 15.54 0.80
N GLY A 94 8.24 16.48 0.90
CA GLY A 94 8.40 17.86 0.42
C GLY A 94 9.52 18.61 1.13
N LEU A 95 9.68 18.42 2.45
CA LEU A 95 10.79 19.00 3.20
C LEU A 95 12.14 18.46 2.72
N SER A 96 12.23 17.14 2.47
CA SER A 96 13.43 16.52 1.90
C SER A 96 13.75 17.11 0.51
N CYS A 97 12.73 17.26 -0.34
CA CYS A 97 12.91 17.84 -1.68
C CYS A 97 13.26 19.35 -1.63
N ARG A 98 12.74 20.09 -0.65
CA ARG A 98 13.16 21.50 -0.43
C ARG A 98 14.63 21.63 -0.05
N LEU A 99 15.15 20.67 0.74
CA LEU A 99 16.54 20.72 1.21
C LEU A 99 17.54 20.24 0.16
N PHE A 100 17.16 19.22 -0.63
CA PHE A 100 18.09 18.50 -1.53
C PHE A 100 17.74 18.63 -3.03
N GLY A 101 16.72 19.41 -3.38
CA GLY A 101 16.16 19.51 -4.72
C GLY A 101 15.05 18.46 -4.95
N TYR A 102 14.18 18.75 -5.95
CA TYR A 102 13.13 17.81 -6.35
C TYR A 102 13.71 16.65 -7.18
N GLY A 103 13.34 15.42 -6.84
CA GLY A 103 13.75 14.23 -7.57
C GLY A 103 13.38 12.94 -6.82
N THR A 104 13.46 11.81 -7.53
CA THR A 104 13.09 10.48 -7.02
C THR A 104 13.83 10.15 -5.72
N TRP A 105 15.14 10.33 -5.68
CA TRP A 105 15.96 10.00 -4.52
C TRP A 105 15.66 10.89 -3.31
N GLN A 106 15.52 12.18 -3.55
CA GLN A 106 15.25 13.16 -2.51
C GLN A 106 13.88 12.93 -1.87
N MET A 107 12.88 12.60 -2.70
CA MET A 107 11.54 12.25 -2.24
C MET A 107 11.52 10.94 -1.45
N MET A 108 12.24 9.91 -1.93
CA MET A 108 12.23 8.57 -1.34
C MET A 108 13.16 8.42 -0.12
N LEU A 109 14.17 9.26 0.03
CA LEU A 109 15.15 9.18 1.12
C LEU A 109 14.53 9.05 2.52
N PRO A 110 13.60 9.93 2.95
CA PRO A 110 12.98 9.81 4.26
C PRO A 110 12.11 8.56 4.40
N LEU A 111 11.45 8.11 3.34
CA LEU A 111 10.63 6.89 3.35
C LEU A 111 11.50 5.63 3.49
N ILE A 112 12.60 5.53 2.75
CA ILE A 112 13.56 4.42 2.85
C ILE A 112 14.16 4.38 4.26
N ALA A 113 14.55 5.54 4.81
CA ALA A 113 15.03 5.63 6.19
C ALA A 113 13.99 5.14 7.20
N ALA A 114 12.71 5.51 7.03
CA ALA A 114 11.60 5.04 7.86
C ALA A 114 11.39 3.53 7.72
N ALA A 115 11.48 2.96 6.51
CA ALA A 115 11.39 1.52 6.26
C ALA A 115 12.49 0.72 6.97
N LEU A 116 13.73 1.16 6.86
CA LEU A 116 14.88 0.54 7.55
C LEU A 116 14.75 0.68 9.08
N ALA A 117 14.31 1.84 9.56
CA ALA A 117 14.04 2.07 10.97
C ALA A 117 12.91 1.16 11.49
N THR A 118 11.90 0.87 10.67
CA THR A 118 10.82 -0.07 11.01
C THR A 118 11.37 -1.47 11.30
N ILE A 119 12.24 -1.98 10.43
CA ILE A 119 12.91 -3.29 10.63
C ILE A 119 13.73 -3.28 11.93
N TRP A 120 14.50 -2.23 12.17
CA TRP A 120 15.33 -2.09 13.36
C TRP A 120 14.51 -1.99 14.65
N ILE A 121 13.41 -1.22 14.66
CA ILE A 121 12.52 -1.09 15.81
C ILE A 121 11.82 -2.41 16.09
N LEU A 122 11.27 -3.09 15.07
CA LEU A 122 10.64 -4.39 15.21
C LEU A 122 11.63 -5.42 15.79
N HIS A 123 12.84 -5.54 15.20
CA HIS A 123 13.90 -6.39 15.71
C HIS A 123 14.18 -6.11 17.18
N THR A 124 14.33 -4.83 17.56
CA THR A 124 14.63 -4.44 18.95
C THR A 124 13.48 -4.77 19.90
N SER A 125 12.23 -4.59 19.47
CA SER A 125 11.03 -4.93 20.24
C SER A 125 10.94 -6.43 20.48
N VAL A 126 11.05 -7.24 19.42
CA VAL A 126 11.00 -8.71 19.47
C VAL A 126 12.16 -9.29 20.30
N ARG A 127 13.37 -8.75 20.12
CA ARG A 127 14.56 -9.17 20.85
C ARG A 127 14.40 -9.07 22.37
N ARG A 128 13.74 -8.02 22.83
CA ARG A 128 13.56 -7.76 24.28
C ARG A 128 12.63 -8.77 24.94
N VAL A 129 11.78 -9.44 24.17
CA VAL A 129 10.82 -10.42 24.69
C VAL A 129 11.27 -11.85 24.44
N TRP A 130 11.69 -12.18 23.23
CA TRP A 130 11.96 -13.55 22.79
C TRP A 130 13.43 -13.83 22.45
N GLY A 131 14.30 -12.81 22.53
CA GLY A 131 15.73 -12.95 22.31
C GLY A 131 16.15 -12.74 20.86
N HIS A 132 17.46 -12.92 20.60
CA HIS A 132 18.11 -12.54 19.35
C HIS A 132 17.65 -13.35 18.13
N GLY A 133 17.48 -14.68 18.27
CA GLY A 133 17.03 -15.54 17.16
C GLY A 133 15.64 -15.17 16.66
N ALA A 134 14.70 -14.95 17.59
CA ALA A 134 13.34 -14.48 17.24
C ALA A 134 13.37 -13.13 16.49
N ALA A 135 14.19 -12.20 16.98
CA ALA A 135 14.33 -10.88 16.39
C ALA A 135 14.91 -10.91 14.97
N THR A 136 15.93 -11.76 14.76
CA THR A 136 16.53 -11.94 13.42
C THR A 136 15.52 -12.51 12.42
N VAL A 137 14.75 -13.53 12.82
CA VAL A 137 13.67 -14.08 11.96
C VAL A 137 12.63 -13.02 11.68
N ALA A 138 12.16 -12.28 12.68
CA ALA A 138 11.18 -11.21 12.49
C ALA A 138 11.69 -10.12 11.52
N ALA A 139 12.93 -9.67 11.69
CA ALA A 139 13.53 -8.69 10.79
C ALA A 139 13.64 -9.21 9.35
N LEU A 140 14.05 -10.47 9.16
CA LEU A 140 14.16 -11.10 7.84
C LEU A 140 12.79 -11.25 7.16
N VAL A 141 11.78 -11.69 7.90
CA VAL A 141 10.42 -11.83 7.38
C VAL A 141 9.87 -10.48 6.93
N LEU A 142 10.03 -9.42 7.74
CA LEU A 142 9.58 -8.08 7.37
C LEU A 142 10.31 -7.56 6.13
N ALA A 143 11.63 -7.73 6.07
CA ALA A 143 12.47 -7.27 4.95
C ALA A 143 12.13 -7.96 3.62
N LEU A 144 11.68 -9.23 3.67
CA LEU A 144 11.37 -10.03 2.49
C LEU A 144 9.87 -10.16 2.20
N THR A 145 9.00 -9.46 2.95
CA THR A 145 7.56 -9.44 2.63
C THR A 145 7.34 -8.73 1.29
N PRO A 146 6.74 -9.38 0.27
CA PRO A 146 6.70 -8.85 -1.08
C PRO A 146 6.07 -7.46 -1.20
N ILE A 147 4.87 -7.29 -0.67
CA ILE A 147 4.16 -6.01 -0.73
C ILE A 147 4.90 -4.90 0.05
N THR A 148 5.65 -5.24 1.09
CA THR A 148 6.46 -4.27 1.84
C THR A 148 7.63 -3.77 0.99
N VAL A 149 8.23 -4.63 0.17
CA VAL A 149 9.27 -4.20 -0.78
C VAL A 149 8.67 -3.31 -1.86
N ALA A 150 7.52 -3.69 -2.43
CA ALA A 150 6.87 -2.89 -3.46
C ALA A 150 6.54 -1.47 -2.96
N ILE A 151 5.90 -1.34 -1.79
CA ILE A 151 5.47 -0.05 -1.26
C ILE A 151 6.64 0.82 -0.76
N ASN A 152 7.73 0.22 -0.26
CA ASN A 152 8.91 0.97 0.18
C ASN A 152 9.75 1.52 -0.99
N ARG A 153 9.37 1.23 -2.22
CA ARG A 153 9.93 1.76 -3.47
C ARG A 153 8.99 2.73 -4.17
N ASP A 154 7.90 3.09 -3.50
CA ASP A 154 6.88 4.02 -3.99
C ASP A 154 6.71 5.17 -3.00
N ASN A 155 6.34 6.36 -3.49
CA ASN A 155 6.13 7.55 -2.68
C ASN A 155 4.76 7.60 -1.99
N ASN A 156 4.13 6.45 -1.83
CA ASN A 156 2.90 6.30 -1.08
C ASN A 156 3.10 6.57 0.43
N PRO A 157 2.11 7.10 1.14
CA PRO A 157 2.21 7.38 2.57
C PRO A 157 2.35 6.14 3.46
N ASP A 158 2.07 4.92 2.95
CA ASP A 158 2.02 3.69 3.74
C ASP A 158 3.34 3.31 4.42
N THR A 159 4.48 3.60 3.82
CA THR A 159 5.79 3.37 4.44
C THR A 159 5.95 4.15 5.75
N LEU A 160 5.60 5.44 5.73
CA LEU A 160 5.66 6.29 6.92
C LEU A 160 4.58 5.90 7.94
N LEU A 161 3.39 5.54 7.48
CA LEU A 161 2.30 5.02 8.31
C LEU A 161 2.76 3.80 9.13
N VAL A 162 3.31 2.77 8.48
CA VAL A 162 3.76 1.54 9.13
C VAL A 162 4.91 1.82 10.10
N PHE A 163 5.85 2.69 9.75
CA PHE A 163 6.92 3.15 10.64
C PHE A 163 6.37 3.74 11.93
N LEU A 164 5.44 4.69 11.83
CA LEU A 164 4.85 5.37 12.98
C LEU A 164 4.05 4.40 13.86
N MET A 165 3.24 3.53 13.24
CA MET A 165 2.49 2.52 13.99
C MET A 165 3.40 1.54 14.71
N VAL A 166 4.48 1.03 14.09
CA VAL A 166 5.44 0.11 14.70
C VAL A 166 6.22 0.79 15.83
N ALA A 167 6.62 2.05 15.64
CA ALA A 167 7.23 2.86 16.69
C ALA A 167 6.27 3.05 17.87
N GLY A 168 5.00 3.37 17.59
CA GLY A 168 3.94 3.49 18.59
C GLY A 168 3.73 2.20 19.39
N ALA A 169 3.63 1.06 18.71
CA ALA A 169 3.48 -0.25 19.34
C ALA A 169 4.69 -0.63 20.22
N ALA A 170 5.90 -0.39 19.73
CA ALA A 170 7.14 -0.65 20.49
C ALA A 170 7.25 0.25 21.73
N LEU A 171 6.84 1.51 21.65
CA LEU A 171 6.76 2.44 22.77
C LEU A 171 5.65 2.04 23.74
N GLY A 172 4.49 1.59 23.27
CA GLY A 172 3.40 1.05 24.08
C GLY A 172 3.88 -0.16 24.91
N LEU A 173 4.55 -1.12 24.27
CA LEU A 173 5.13 -2.28 24.97
C LEU A 173 6.22 -1.87 25.97
N ARG A 174 7.00 -0.84 25.65
CA ARG A 174 7.98 -0.27 26.60
C ARG A 174 7.28 0.38 27.78
N ALA A 175 6.17 1.07 27.59
CA ALA A 175 5.38 1.66 28.66
C ALA A 175 4.83 0.59 29.62
N VAL A 176 4.30 -0.52 29.07
CA VAL A 176 3.83 -1.68 29.86
C VAL A 176 4.97 -2.24 30.73
N ARG A 177 6.13 -2.48 30.12
CA ARG A 177 7.29 -3.05 30.81
C ARG A 177 7.86 -2.15 31.90
N THR A 178 7.89 -0.85 31.68
CA THR A 178 8.59 0.11 32.58
C THR A 178 7.67 0.83 33.53
N GLY A 179 6.35 0.80 33.29
CA GLY A 179 5.36 1.59 34.04
C GLY A 179 5.50 3.12 33.87
N ARG A 180 6.38 3.59 32.95
CA ARG A 180 6.66 5.01 32.76
C ARG A 180 5.63 5.66 31.83
N LEU A 181 5.24 6.92 32.11
CA LEU A 181 4.29 7.68 31.32
C LEU A 181 4.88 8.09 29.96
N LEU A 182 6.13 8.57 29.90
CA LEU A 182 6.72 9.12 28.68
C LEU A 182 6.70 8.18 27.47
N PRO A 183 7.02 6.88 27.58
CA PRO A 183 6.85 5.96 26.45
C PRO A 183 5.38 5.80 26.01
N LEU A 184 4.39 5.92 26.91
CA LEU A 184 2.98 5.86 26.56
C LEU A 184 2.55 7.12 25.78
N LEU A 185 2.98 8.29 26.21
CA LEU A 185 2.76 9.55 25.47
C LEU A 185 3.41 9.49 24.09
N GLY A 186 4.66 9.00 24.00
CA GLY A 186 5.33 8.78 22.71
C GLY A 186 4.58 7.80 21.81
N SER A 187 3.99 6.75 22.36
CA SER A 187 3.11 5.82 21.62
C SER A 187 1.89 6.56 21.07
N ALA A 188 1.21 7.35 21.89
CA ALA A 188 0.05 8.14 21.51
C ALA A 188 0.38 9.15 20.39
N VAL A 189 1.50 9.87 20.51
CA VAL A 189 1.97 10.81 19.46
C VAL A 189 2.27 10.08 18.15
N CYS A 190 2.93 8.91 18.20
CA CYS A 190 3.20 8.13 16.98
C CYS A 190 1.90 7.70 16.28
N PHE A 191 0.88 7.24 17.02
CA PHE A 191 -0.42 6.91 16.44
C PHE A 191 -1.17 8.15 15.93
N GLY A 192 -1.05 9.30 16.60
CA GLY A 192 -1.62 10.54 16.12
C GLY A 192 -0.97 11.05 14.82
N LEU A 193 0.34 10.93 14.69
CA LEU A 193 1.03 11.24 13.42
C LEU A 193 0.71 10.20 12.34
N ALA A 194 0.51 8.93 12.69
CA ALA A 194 0.02 7.90 11.78
C ALA A 194 -1.39 8.25 11.26
N PHE A 195 -2.25 8.82 12.11
CA PHE A 195 -3.54 9.36 11.70
C PHE A 195 -3.37 10.51 10.68
N ASN A 196 -2.46 11.44 10.90
CA ASN A 196 -2.14 12.51 9.93
C ASN A 196 -1.43 12.01 8.66
N THR A 197 -1.08 10.73 8.61
CA THR A 197 -0.54 10.09 7.41
C THR A 197 -1.63 9.40 6.59
N LYS A 198 -2.58 8.71 7.25
CA LYS A 198 -3.64 7.94 6.55
C LYS A 198 -4.91 7.73 7.39
N MET A 199 -5.26 8.70 8.20
CA MET A 199 -6.49 8.76 9.03
C MET A 199 -6.79 7.46 9.80
N LEU A 200 -7.99 6.91 9.73
CA LEU A 200 -8.41 5.78 10.55
C LEU A 200 -7.56 4.52 10.35
N GLN A 201 -6.89 4.35 9.20
CA GLN A 201 -5.97 3.24 9.01
C GLN A 201 -4.81 3.27 10.04
N GLY A 202 -4.38 4.46 10.45
CA GLY A 202 -3.38 4.64 11.51
C GLY A 202 -3.81 4.11 12.89
N TYR A 203 -5.12 3.93 13.10
CA TYR A 203 -5.66 3.50 14.38
C TYR A 203 -6.00 2.00 14.47
N ILE A 204 -5.90 1.22 13.39
CA ILE A 204 -6.29 -0.19 13.38
C ILE A 204 -5.59 -0.99 14.49
N ALA A 205 -4.31 -0.73 14.75
CA ALA A 205 -3.55 -1.41 15.80
C ALA A 205 -3.74 -0.82 17.21
N LEU A 206 -4.31 0.37 17.34
CA LEU A 206 -4.42 1.08 18.60
C LEU A 206 -5.21 0.32 19.69
N PRO A 207 -6.33 -0.38 19.37
CA PRO A 207 -7.05 -1.19 20.35
C PRO A 207 -6.19 -2.29 20.99
N ALA A 208 -5.29 -2.92 20.23
CA ALA A 208 -4.37 -3.93 20.74
C ALA A 208 -3.36 -3.32 21.74
N VAL A 209 -2.81 -2.14 21.43
CA VAL A 209 -1.89 -1.41 22.31
C VAL A 209 -2.61 -0.98 23.58
N PHE A 210 -3.83 -0.44 23.47
CA PHE A 210 -4.67 -0.04 24.59
C PHE A 210 -4.97 -1.24 25.50
N LEU A 211 -5.45 -2.35 24.94
CA LEU A 211 -5.76 -3.57 25.67
C LEU A 211 -4.55 -4.08 26.47
N VAL A 212 -3.38 -4.14 25.82
CA VAL A 212 -2.15 -4.61 26.46
C VAL A 212 -1.73 -3.66 27.59
N TYR A 213 -1.83 -2.36 27.40
CA TYR A 213 -1.53 -1.41 28.48
C TYR A 213 -2.48 -1.54 29.66
N VAL A 214 -3.78 -1.65 29.41
CA VAL A 214 -4.80 -1.80 30.47
C VAL A 214 -4.59 -3.11 31.23
N CYS A 215 -4.34 -4.22 30.55
CA CYS A 215 -4.32 -5.54 31.16
C CYS A 215 -2.94 -5.90 31.76
N ALA A 216 -1.85 -5.56 31.08
CA ALA A 216 -0.53 -6.12 31.40
C ALA A 216 0.38 -5.19 32.24
N THR A 217 0.03 -3.90 32.41
CA THR A 217 0.85 -3.01 33.26
C THR A 217 0.69 -3.35 34.74
N ASP A 218 1.78 -3.17 35.50
CA ASP A 218 1.81 -3.40 36.96
C ASP A 218 1.51 -2.12 37.77
N LEU A 219 0.80 -1.18 37.18
CA LEU A 219 0.38 0.06 37.83
C LEU A 219 -0.95 -0.11 38.56
N GLY A 220 -1.15 0.60 39.68
CA GLY A 220 -2.44 0.74 40.32
C GLY A 220 -3.44 1.45 39.38
N TRP A 221 -4.74 1.17 39.59
CA TRP A 221 -5.82 1.62 38.70
C TRP A 221 -5.83 3.14 38.50
N THR A 222 -5.69 3.94 39.56
CA THR A 222 -5.68 5.40 39.49
C THR A 222 -4.56 5.94 38.58
N LYS A 223 -3.32 5.41 38.73
CA LYS A 223 -2.19 5.80 37.89
C LYS A 223 -2.43 5.38 36.43
N ARG A 224 -3.02 4.21 36.22
CA ARG A 224 -3.34 3.66 34.90
C ARG A 224 -4.35 4.54 34.18
N VAL A 225 -5.47 4.91 34.83
CA VAL A 225 -6.49 5.80 34.29
C VAL A 225 -5.91 7.18 33.98
N ARG A 226 -5.17 7.78 34.93
CA ARG A 226 -4.49 9.05 34.70
C ARG A 226 -3.56 9.01 33.48
N ASN A 227 -2.73 7.99 33.38
CA ASN A 227 -1.79 7.84 32.26
C ASN A 227 -2.51 7.70 30.91
N LEU A 228 -3.62 6.93 30.89
CA LEU A 228 -4.45 6.78 29.69
C LEU A 228 -5.16 8.08 29.32
N ALA A 229 -5.65 8.85 30.29
CA ALA A 229 -6.25 10.15 30.03
C ALA A 229 -5.23 11.13 29.40
N LEU A 230 -4.00 11.17 29.94
CA LEU A 230 -2.91 11.98 29.35
C LEU A 230 -2.51 11.49 27.96
N ALA A 231 -2.48 10.18 27.76
CA ALA A 231 -2.20 9.60 26.44
C ALA A 231 -3.32 9.90 25.43
N ALA A 232 -4.59 9.90 25.87
CA ALA A 232 -5.72 10.27 25.02
C ALA A 232 -5.65 11.74 24.58
N VAL A 233 -5.27 12.64 25.50
CA VAL A 233 -5.02 14.05 25.15
C VAL A 233 -3.87 14.17 24.14
N ALA A 234 -2.73 13.50 24.39
CA ALA A 234 -1.60 13.51 23.47
C ALA A 234 -1.98 12.93 22.08
N LEU A 235 -2.77 11.86 22.06
CA LEU A 235 -3.31 11.28 20.83
C LEU A 235 -4.21 12.28 20.10
N ALA A 236 -5.18 12.87 20.78
CA ALA A 236 -6.12 13.81 20.18
C ALA A 236 -5.40 15.03 19.60
N VAL A 237 -4.48 15.65 20.36
CA VAL A 237 -3.70 16.80 19.89
C VAL A 237 -2.86 16.43 18.67
N SER A 238 -2.12 15.30 18.72
CA SER A 238 -1.27 14.89 17.61
C SER A 238 -2.06 14.37 16.40
N SER A 239 -3.33 14.00 16.55
CA SER A 239 -4.18 13.54 15.45
C SER A 239 -4.90 14.69 14.74
N PHE A 240 -5.46 15.60 15.49
CA PHE A 240 -6.41 16.59 14.97
C PHE A 240 -5.82 17.98 14.72
N TRP A 241 -4.52 18.18 14.99
CA TRP A 241 -3.89 19.50 14.84
C TRP A 241 -4.04 20.06 13.41
N TRP A 242 -3.86 19.19 12.38
CA TRP A 242 -3.96 19.64 10.99
C TRP A 242 -5.42 19.95 10.61
N ALA A 243 -6.36 19.05 10.92
CA ALA A 243 -7.78 19.30 10.65
C ALA A 243 -8.29 20.55 11.36
N ALA A 244 -7.88 20.77 12.62
CA ALA A 244 -8.20 21.99 13.37
C ALA A 244 -7.61 23.23 12.71
N ALA A 245 -6.32 23.20 12.33
CA ALA A 245 -5.68 24.33 11.66
C ALA A 245 -6.35 24.67 10.32
N VAL A 246 -6.69 23.65 9.50
CA VAL A 246 -7.41 23.82 8.23
C VAL A 246 -8.79 24.43 8.45
N SER A 247 -9.51 24.02 9.51
CA SER A 247 -10.84 24.56 9.84
C SER A 247 -10.84 26.01 10.29
N LEU A 248 -9.70 26.54 10.75
CA LEU A 248 -9.55 27.94 11.12
C LEU A 248 -9.31 28.86 9.91
N VAL A 249 -8.98 28.29 8.74
CA VAL A 249 -8.77 29.07 7.50
C VAL A 249 -10.10 29.14 6.73
N PRO A 250 -10.57 30.34 6.35
CA PRO A 250 -11.78 30.50 5.54
C PRO A 250 -11.73 29.68 4.25
N ALA A 251 -12.86 29.15 3.79
CA ALA A 251 -12.96 28.34 2.58
C ALA A 251 -12.47 29.06 1.31
N SER A 252 -12.63 30.40 1.27
CA SER A 252 -12.14 31.25 0.18
C SER A 252 -10.62 31.38 0.12
N GLU A 253 -9.93 31.11 1.23
CA GLU A 253 -8.47 31.29 1.36
C GLU A 253 -7.70 29.96 1.39
N ARG A 254 -8.38 28.83 1.39
CA ARG A 254 -7.78 27.50 1.40
C ARG A 254 -8.14 26.69 0.15
N PRO A 255 -7.33 25.70 -0.23
CA PRO A 255 -7.71 24.75 -1.27
C PRO A 255 -8.96 23.96 -0.86
N TYR A 256 -9.70 23.46 -1.83
CA TYR A 256 -10.73 22.46 -1.57
C TYR A 256 -10.06 21.18 -1.03
N ILE A 257 -10.62 20.59 0.02
CA ILE A 257 -10.05 19.38 0.60
C ILE A 257 -10.50 18.17 -0.23
N GLY A 258 -9.57 17.60 -1.00
CA GLY A 258 -9.83 16.49 -1.92
C GLY A 258 -10.32 15.23 -1.21
N GLY A 259 -11.27 14.55 -1.84
CA GLY A 259 -11.96 13.39 -1.27
C GLY A 259 -13.06 13.74 -0.26
N SER A 260 -13.34 15.01 0.00
CA SER A 260 -14.51 15.45 0.77
C SER A 260 -15.66 15.84 -0.17
N THR A 261 -16.88 15.80 0.33
CA THR A 261 -18.08 16.23 -0.40
C THR A 261 -18.38 17.72 -0.19
N ASP A 262 -17.92 18.29 0.92
CA ASP A 262 -18.17 19.67 1.39
C ASP A 262 -16.91 20.56 1.45
N GLY A 263 -15.75 20.06 1.03
CA GLY A 263 -14.47 20.76 1.09
C GLY A 263 -13.88 20.87 2.49
N THR A 264 -14.32 20.07 3.48
CA THR A 264 -13.81 20.12 4.85
C THR A 264 -12.89 18.94 5.18
N ALA A 265 -11.92 19.18 6.08
CA ALA A 265 -11.06 18.10 6.58
C ALA A 265 -11.84 17.10 7.46
N TRP A 266 -12.94 17.52 8.07
CA TRP A 266 -13.77 16.66 8.92
C TRP A 266 -14.57 15.66 8.09
N ASP A 267 -15.12 16.09 6.96
CA ASP A 267 -15.79 15.19 6.03
C ASP A 267 -14.80 14.19 5.41
N LEU A 268 -13.61 14.61 5.05
CA LEU A 268 -12.55 13.70 4.61
C LEU A 268 -12.23 12.62 5.66
N ILE A 269 -12.20 12.99 6.97
CA ILE A 269 -11.89 12.07 8.08
C ILE A 269 -13.01 11.07 8.30
N THR A 270 -14.28 11.50 8.29
CA THR A 270 -15.43 10.65 8.61
C THR A 270 -15.96 9.92 7.39
N GLY A 271 -15.91 10.52 6.23
CA GLY A 271 -16.37 10.02 4.94
C GLY A 271 -15.33 9.15 4.23
N TYR A 272 -14.68 9.71 3.22
CA TYR A 272 -13.82 8.99 2.27
C TYR A 272 -12.69 8.17 2.91
N ASN A 273 -11.92 8.74 3.86
CA ASN A 273 -10.83 8.03 4.55
C ASN A 273 -11.26 7.42 5.90
N GLY A 274 -12.54 7.51 6.22
CA GLY A 274 -13.14 7.00 7.45
C GLY A 274 -14.00 5.77 7.22
N LEU A 275 -15.27 5.92 7.53
CA LEU A 275 -16.28 4.87 7.45
C LEU A 275 -16.53 4.44 6.00
N GLY A 276 -16.37 5.33 5.03
CA GLY A 276 -16.49 5.02 3.61
C GLY A 276 -15.53 3.94 3.12
N ARG A 277 -14.35 3.80 3.74
CA ARG A 277 -13.41 2.67 3.43
C ARG A 277 -13.92 1.32 3.94
N ILE A 278 -14.73 1.32 5.00
CA ILE A 278 -15.23 0.09 5.64
C ILE A 278 -16.56 -0.33 5.02
N PHE A 279 -17.49 0.62 4.86
CA PHE A 279 -18.88 0.37 4.46
C PHE A 279 -19.18 0.72 2.99
N GLY A 280 -18.23 1.26 2.26
CA GLY A 280 -18.48 1.87 0.93
C GLY A 280 -19.13 3.25 1.08
N GLY A 281 -19.50 3.86 -0.05
CA GLY A 281 -20.13 5.19 -0.12
C GLY A 281 -19.53 6.05 -1.20
N ASP A 282 -19.96 7.31 -1.27
CA ASP A 282 -19.56 8.28 -2.30
C ASP A 282 -18.03 8.42 -2.35
N GLY A 283 -17.49 8.34 -3.58
CA GLY A 283 -16.05 8.36 -3.83
C GLY A 283 -15.29 7.06 -3.51
N ASN A 284 -15.88 6.14 -2.75
CA ASN A 284 -15.33 4.81 -2.49
C ASN A 284 -16.03 3.79 -3.39
N MET A 285 -15.44 3.46 -4.53
CA MET A 285 -15.92 2.39 -5.40
C MET A 285 -15.77 1.02 -4.73
N GLY A 286 -16.65 0.74 -3.79
CA GLY A 286 -16.91 -0.57 -3.23
C GLY A 286 -18.28 -0.99 -3.73
N GLY A 287 -18.41 -2.18 -4.27
CA GLY A 287 -19.57 -2.72 -4.95
C GLY A 287 -20.92 -2.43 -4.31
N GLY A 288 -21.50 -1.32 -4.65
CA GLY A 288 -22.91 -1.02 -4.48
C GLY A 288 -23.58 -0.99 -5.86
N GLY A 289 -24.22 -2.06 -6.26
CA GLY A 289 -25.09 -2.09 -7.42
C GLY A 289 -24.63 -3.00 -8.57
N GLY A 290 -24.97 -4.27 -8.50
CA GLY A 290 -25.19 -5.11 -9.69
C GLY A 290 -23.95 -5.54 -10.48
N GLY A 291 -23.31 -6.63 -10.07
CA GLY A 291 -22.40 -7.37 -10.93
C GLY A 291 -20.93 -7.37 -10.51
N GLY A 292 -20.51 -8.25 -9.61
CA GLY A 292 -19.17 -8.86 -9.58
C GLY A 292 -17.93 -8.00 -9.35
N GLY A 293 -18.03 -6.75 -8.90
CA GLY A 293 -16.92 -5.83 -8.76
C GLY A 293 -16.31 -5.79 -7.37
N GLY A 294 -15.44 -6.73 -7.05
CA GLY A 294 -14.47 -6.53 -5.99
C GLY A 294 -13.42 -5.54 -6.47
N GLY A 295 -13.26 -4.39 -5.81
CA GLY A 295 -12.25 -3.38 -6.15
C GLY A 295 -10.85 -3.98 -6.40
N PHE A 296 -9.80 -3.18 -6.50
CA PHE A 296 -8.43 -3.61 -6.84
C PHE A 296 -7.88 -4.83 -6.07
N SER A 297 -8.54 -5.31 -5.03
CA SER A 297 -8.11 -6.41 -4.15
C SER A 297 -9.08 -7.59 -4.14
N GLY A 298 -10.09 -7.61 -5.01
CA GLY A 298 -11.14 -8.64 -5.05
C GLY A 298 -12.22 -8.44 -3.98
N ALA A 299 -13.26 -9.30 -4.03
CA ALA A 299 -14.45 -9.19 -3.20
C ALA A 299 -14.13 -9.27 -1.69
N ALA A 300 -14.88 -8.50 -0.89
CA ALA A 300 -14.82 -8.55 0.56
C ALA A 300 -15.21 -9.94 1.08
N GLY A 301 -14.51 -10.41 2.10
CA GLY A 301 -14.75 -11.72 2.70
C GLY A 301 -13.50 -12.25 3.40
N VAL A 302 -13.71 -13.20 4.32
CA VAL A 302 -12.61 -13.78 5.13
C VAL A 302 -11.49 -14.42 4.30
N GLY A 303 -11.76 -14.89 3.09
CA GLY A 303 -10.75 -15.46 2.19
C GLY A 303 -9.95 -14.44 1.37
N ARG A 304 -10.28 -13.15 1.43
CA ARG A 304 -9.68 -12.11 0.56
C ARG A 304 -8.16 -12.12 0.60
N MET A 305 -7.54 -12.29 1.79
CA MET A 305 -6.08 -12.30 1.92
C MET A 305 -5.40 -13.48 1.21
N PHE A 306 -6.16 -14.49 0.82
CA PHE A 306 -5.67 -15.70 0.16
C PHE A 306 -6.07 -15.80 -1.31
N ASN A 307 -6.73 -14.77 -1.86
CA ASN A 307 -7.13 -14.73 -3.27
C ASN A 307 -5.92 -14.57 -4.22
N ASP A 308 -6.18 -14.51 -5.52
CA ASP A 308 -5.12 -14.44 -6.54
C ASP A 308 -4.38 -13.09 -6.55
N VAL A 309 -5.04 -12.00 -6.13
CA VAL A 309 -4.45 -10.67 -6.07
C VAL A 309 -3.57 -10.50 -4.82
N LEU A 310 -4.11 -10.81 -3.63
CA LEU A 310 -3.44 -10.51 -2.36
C LEU A 310 -2.58 -11.66 -1.84
N GLY A 311 -2.87 -12.91 -2.26
CA GLY A 311 -2.19 -14.10 -1.76
C GLY A 311 -0.67 -14.00 -1.89
N GLY A 312 -0.19 -13.68 -3.08
CA GLY A 312 1.23 -13.50 -3.38
C GLY A 312 1.86 -12.26 -2.74
N GLN A 313 1.06 -11.30 -2.27
CA GLN A 313 1.54 -10.06 -1.68
C GLN A 313 1.87 -10.20 -0.19
N ILE A 314 1.00 -10.90 0.59
CA ILE A 314 1.07 -10.87 2.06
C ILE A 314 0.84 -12.23 2.75
N SER A 315 0.16 -13.19 2.12
CA SER A 315 -0.35 -14.35 2.84
C SER A 315 0.64 -15.49 3.09
N TRP A 316 1.84 -15.44 2.54
CA TRP A 316 2.87 -16.49 2.58
C TRP A 316 3.06 -17.13 3.94
N LEU A 317 3.16 -16.32 4.99
CA LEU A 317 3.46 -16.73 6.36
C LEU A 317 2.26 -16.54 7.31
N LEU A 318 1.09 -16.14 6.81
CA LEU A 318 -0.13 -16.04 7.62
C LEU A 318 -0.51 -17.35 8.30
N PRO A 319 -0.43 -18.55 7.63
CA PRO A 319 -0.72 -19.81 8.28
C PRO A 319 0.20 -20.08 9.47
N PHE A 320 1.52 -19.85 9.30
CA PHE A 320 2.48 -20.00 10.39
C PHE A 320 2.20 -19.01 11.52
N ALA A 321 2.00 -17.73 11.21
CA ALA A 321 1.74 -16.68 12.19
C ALA A 321 0.47 -16.97 13.01
N GLY A 322 -0.59 -17.47 12.37
CA GLY A 322 -1.83 -17.86 13.05
C GLY A 322 -1.62 -19.01 14.03
N ILE A 323 -0.96 -20.09 13.61
CA ILE A 323 -0.64 -21.24 14.47
C ILE A 323 0.30 -20.81 15.60
N ALA A 324 1.31 -19.98 15.30
CA ALA A 324 2.25 -19.47 16.28
C ALA A 324 1.60 -18.54 17.32
N PHE A 325 0.62 -17.74 16.91
CA PHE A 325 -0.17 -16.89 17.81
C PHE A 325 -1.00 -17.73 18.78
N VAL A 326 -1.85 -18.61 18.26
CA VAL A 326 -2.71 -19.46 19.08
C VAL A 326 -1.88 -20.37 19.98
N GLY A 327 -0.88 -21.06 19.41
CA GLY A 327 0.02 -21.93 20.16
C GLY A 327 0.80 -21.18 21.23
N GLY A 328 1.27 -19.97 20.91
CA GLY A 328 1.96 -19.10 21.86
C GLY A 328 1.09 -18.69 23.04
N LEU A 329 -0.18 -18.33 22.79
CA LEU A 329 -1.15 -18.02 23.87
C LEU A 329 -1.43 -19.23 24.75
N VAL A 330 -1.62 -20.42 24.17
CA VAL A 330 -1.81 -21.67 24.91
C VAL A 330 -0.59 -21.99 25.77
N LEU A 331 0.63 -21.79 25.24
CA LEU A 331 1.89 -21.99 25.95
C LEU A 331 2.10 -20.99 27.11
N CYS A 332 1.57 -19.77 27.01
CA CYS A 332 1.54 -18.83 28.14
C CYS A 332 0.65 -19.33 29.29
N GLY A 333 -0.38 -20.12 29.03
CA GLY A 333 -1.22 -20.77 30.02
C GLY A 333 -1.69 -19.83 31.13
N ARG A 334 -1.37 -20.17 32.39
CA ARG A 334 -1.71 -19.42 33.60
C ARG A 334 -0.63 -18.37 34.01
N ALA A 335 0.22 -17.93 33.09
CA ALA A 335 1.18 -16.87 33.37
C ALA A 335 0.48 -15.63 33.97
N PRO A 336 1.11 -14.86 34.87
CA PRO A 336 0.51 -13.68 35.47
C PRO A 336 0.11 -12.66 34.37
N ARG A 337 -0.86 -11.79 34.68
CA ARG A 337 -1.34 -10.78 33.72
C ARG A 337 -0.23 -9.86 33.20
N THR A 338 0.81 -9.65 34.01
CA THR A 338 1.98 -8.82 33.71
C THR A 338 3.07 -9.53 32.91
N ASP A 339 2.84 -10.79 32.50
CA ASP A 339 3.79 -11.53 31.67
C ASP A 339 4.03 -10.82 30.34
N LEU A 340 5.29 -10.45 30.08
CA LEU A 340 5.66 -9.67 28.91
C LEU A 340 5.53 -10.48 27.60
N THR A 341 5.71 -11.79 27.66
CA THR A 341 5.59 -12.68 26.50
C THR A 341 4.12 -12.72 26.04
N ARG A 342 3.19 -12.91 26.97
CA ARG A 342 1.77 -12.85 26.67
C ARG A 342 1.33 -11.46 26.19
N ALA A 343 1.80 -10.39 26.85
CA ALA A 343 1.53 -9.02 26.43
C ALA A 343 1.99 -8.75 24.99
N ALA A 344 3.18 -9.20 24.61
CA ALA A 344 3.70 -9.05 23.27
C ALA A 344 2.95 -9.92 22.23
N LEU A 345 2.53 -11.15 22.60
CA LEU A 345 1.68 -11.99 21.75
C LEU A 345 0.31 -11.33 21.51
N VAL A 346 -0.32 -10.79 22.56
CA VAL A 346 -1.61 -10.07 22.42
C VAL A 346 -1.45 -8.81 21.58
N LEU A 347 -0.34 -8.09 21.73
CA LEU A 347 -0.07 -6.90 20.92
C LEU A 347 0.06 -7.24 19.43
N TRP A 348 1.03 -8.12 19.07
CA TRP A 348 1.31 -8.43 17.68
C TRP A 348 0.26 -9.35 17.03
N GLY A 349 -0.35 -10.24 17.83
CA GLY A 349 -1.50 -11.04 17.40
C GLY A 349 -2.73 -10.20 17.19
N GLY A 350 -3.07 -9.33 18.16
CA GLY A 350 -4.15 -8.36 18.03
C GLY A 350 -3.95 -7.41 16.85
N TRP A 351 -2.72 -6.91 16.64
CA TRP A 351 -2.34 -6.16 15.44
C TRP A 351 -2.70 -6.94 14.17
N THR A 352 -2.26 -8.20 14.07
CA THR A 352 -2.49 -9.02 12.88
C THR A 352 -3.97 -9.30 12.66
N VAL A 353 -4.70 -9.65 13.72
CA VAL A 353 -6.14 -9.95 13.64
C VAL A 353 -6.95 -8.71 13.24
N LEU A 354 -6.68 -7.55 13.87
CA LEU A 354 -7.42 -6.32 13.57
C LEU A 354 -7.19 -5.87 12.12
N HIS A 355 -5.94 -5.85 11.63
CA HIS A 355 -5.66 -5.51 10.23
C HIS A 355 -6.25 -6.56 9.28
N TYR A 356 -6.13 -7.86 9.61
CA TYR A 356 -6.70 -8.93 8.79
C TYR A 356 -8.22 -8.75 8.63
N LEU A 357 -8.94 -8.58 9.73
CA LEU A 357 -10.40 -8.42 9.71
C LEU A 357 -10.81 -7.14 8.97
N THR A 358 -10.14 -6.02 9.25
CA THR A 358 -10.41 -4.75 8.58
C THR A 358 -10.24 -4.89 7.06
N PHE A 359 -9.11 -5.42 6.60
CA PHE A 359 -8.84 -5.53 5.17
C PHE A 359 -9.60 -6.65 4.46
N ALA A 360 -9.96 -7.72 5.19
CA ALA A 360 -10.76 -8.80 4.64
C ALA A 360 -12.21 -8.37 4.44
N LEU A 361 -12.78 -7.60 5.37
CA LEU A 361 -14.21 -7.29 5.42
C LEU A 361 -14.55 -5.90 4.87
N ALA A 362 -13.57 -5.04 4.60
CA ALA A 362 -13.82 -3.71 4.05
C ALA A 362 -14.47 -3.80 2.67
N GLU A 363 -15.60 -3.11 2.49
CA GLU A 363 -16.39 -3.06 1.25
C GLU A 363 -16.01 -1.88 0.35
N GLY A 364 -15.43 -0.81 0.92
CA GLY A 364 -14.92 0.34 0.17
C GLY A 364 -13.64 0.05 -0.61
N THR A 365 -13.07 1.08 -1.21
CA THR A 365 -11.85 0.99 -2.03
C THR A 365 -10.70 0.36 -1.24
N MET A 366 -10.25 -0.81 -1.66
CA MET A 366 -9.15 -1.57 -1.05
C MET A 366 -8.03 -1.78 -2.07
N HIS A 367 -6.88 -1.17 -1.81
CA HIS A 367 -5.68 -1.35 -2.63
C HIS A 367 -4.81 -2.49 -2.08
N PRO A 368 -4.13 -3.28 -2.94
CA PRO A 368 -3.27 -4.38 -2.51
C PRO A 368 -2.18 -3.97 -1.52
N TYR A 369 -1.59 -2.80 -1.70
CA TYR A 369 -0.50 -2.31 -0.87
C TYR A 369 -0.90 -1.96 0.58
N TYR A 370 -2.20 -1.78 0.89
CA TYR A 370 -2.64 -1.60 2.29
C TYR A 370 -2.23 -2.79 3.17
N THR A 371 -2.12 -3.97 2.59
CA THR A 371 -1.76 -5.19 3.32
C THR A 371 -0.34 -5.16 3.87
N THR A 372 0.53 -4.21 3.48
CA THR A 372 1.84 -4.01 4.11
C THR A 372 1.72 -3.77 5.63
N ALA A 373 0.61 -3.19 6.10
CA ALA A 373 0.36 -2.98 7.52
C ALA A 373 0.18 -4.29 8.32
N LEU A 374 -0.10 -5.44 7.68
CA LEU A 374 -0.10 -6.76 8.31
C LEU A 374 1.33 -7.27 8.60
N ALA A 375 2.30 -6.89 7.77
CA ALA A 375 3.64 -7.47 7.77
C ALA A 375 4.37 -7.41 9.13
N PRO A 376 4.34 -6.31 9.92
CA PRO A 376 5.01 -6.26 11.23
C PRO A 376 4.46 -7.29 12.22
N GLY A 377 3.14 -7.48 12.26
CA GLY A 377 2.49 -8.45 13.14
C GLY A 377 2.85 -9.89 12.75
N ILE A 378 2.75 -10.22 11.45
CA ILE A 378 3.16 -11.52 10.90
C ILE A 378 4.63 -11.80 11.25
N ALA A 379 5.52 -10.85 11.00
CA ALA A 379 6.94 -10.97 11.25
C ALA A 379 7.24 -11.20 12.74
N ALA A 380 6.62 -10.46 13.64
CA ALA A 380 6.78 -10.62 15.08
C ALA A 380 6.29 -11.98 15.57
N LEU A 381 5.15 -12.47 15.06
CA LEU A 381 4.61 -13.78 15.40
C LEU A 381 5.46 -14.93 14.84
N CYS A 382 5.95 -14.80 13.61
CA CYS A 382 6.88 -15.78 13.03
C CYS A 382 8.17 -15.90 13.85
N GLY A 383 8.76 -14.78 14.27
CA GLY A 383 9.96 -14.76 15.10
C GLY A 383 9.69 -15.21 16.53
N GLY A 384 8.83 -14.49 17.26
CA GLY A 384 8.55 -14.70 18.67
C GLY A 384 7.80 -16.01 18.93
N GLY A 385 6.65 -16.20 18.27
CA GLY A 385 5.85 -17.42 18.39
C GLY A 385 6.60 -18.64 17.86
N GLY A 386 7.35 -18.49 16.76
CA GLY A 386 8.18 -19.57 16.21
C GLY A 386 9.22 -20.09 17.20
N VAL A 387 9.90 -19.19 17.93
CA VAL A 387 10.85 -19.59 19.01
C VAL A 387 10.12 -20.27 20.18
N MET A 388 8.91 -19.82 20.52
CA MET A 388 8.10 -20.48 21.55
C MET A 388 7.70 -21.90 21.12
N LEU A 389 7.21 -22.06 19.89
CA LEU A 389 6.88 -23.38 19.33
C LEU A 389 8.11 -24.30 19.25
N LEU A 390 9.27 -23.77 18.86
CA LEU A 390 10.53 -24.55 18.84
C LEU A 390 10.97 -25.03 20.23
N ARG A 391 10.81 -24.18 21.25
CA ARG A 391 11.10 -24.58 22.65
C ARG A 391 10.12 -25.65 23.10
N ALA A 392 8.82 -25.48 22.88
CA ALA A 392 7.80 -26.44 23.22
C ALA A 392 8.00 -27.79 22.48
N PHE A 393 8.30 -27.75 21.18
CA PHE A 393 8.64 -28.91 20.37
C PHE A 393 9.78 -29.72 20.98
N ARG A 394 10.78 -29.07 21.55
CA ARG A 394 11.94 -29.75 22.16
C ARG A 394 11.65 -30.28 23.57
N SER A 395 10.88 -29.60 24.36
CA SER A 395 10.69 -29.88 25.78
C SER A 395 9.47 -30.76 26.11
N ASP A 396 8.40 -30.65 25.33
CA ASP A 396 7.11 -31.33 25.61
C ASP A 396 6.68 -32.25 24.45
N ARG A 397 6.38 -33.52 24.77
CA ARG A 397 5.89 -34.49 23.78
C ARG A 397 4.53 -34.14 23.18
N ARG A 398 3.70 -33.40 23.90
CA ARG A 398 2.36 -32.96 23.44
C ARG A 398 2.46 -31.93 22.31
N TRP A 399 3.56 -31.18 22.24
CA TRP A 399 3.80 -30.12 21.27
C TRP A 399 4.67 -30.54 20.09
N VAL A 400 5.06 -31.82 20.01
CA VAL A 400 6.00 -32.30 18.99
C VAL A 400 5.49 -32.16 17.57
N TRP A 401 4.18 -32.14 17.37
CA TRP A 401 3.56 -32.08 16.05
C TRP A 401 3.22 -30.65 15.62
N VAL A 402 3.10 -29.69 16.55
CA VAL A 402 2.60 -28.33 16.24
C VAL A 402 3.57 -27.56 15.33
N LEU A 403 4.88 -27.57 15.64
CA LEU A 403 5.86 -26.88 14.81
C LEU A 403 5.98 -27.52 13.39
N PRO A 404 6.10 -28.86 13.25
CA PRO A 404 6.06 -29.52 11.95
C PRO A 404 4.77 -29.24 11.16
N LEU A 405 3.60 -29.22 11.81
CA LEU A 405 2.35 -28.88 11.19
C LEU A 405 2.34 -27.44 10.66
N ALA A 406 2.77 -26.47 11.50
CA ALA A 406 2.85 -25.06 11.10
C ALA A 406 3.75 -24.86 9.88
N LEU A 407 4.91 -25.51 9.86
CA LEU A 407 5.83 -25.49 8.72
C LEU A 407 5.25 -26.19 7.50
N GLY A 408 4.61 -27.35 7.68
CA GLY A 408 3.99 -28.12 6.59
C GLY A 408 2.87 -27.35 5.90
N VAL A 409 1.93 -26.79 6.68
CA VAL A 409 0.83 -25.98 6.13
C VAL A 409 1.38 -24.75 5.39
N THR A 410 2.38 -24.08 5.95
CA THR A 410 3.02 -22.93 5.33
C THR A 410 3.76 -23.31 4.05
N GLY A 411 4.45 -24.47 4.03
CA GLY A 411 5.11 -25.01 2.84
C GLY A 411 4.11 -25.34 1.73
N VAL A 412 3.01 -26.01 2.07
CA VAL A 412 1.92 -26.32 1.12
C VAL A 412 1.34 -25.03 0.56
N TRP A 413 1.07 -24.03 1.39
CA TRP A 413 0.55 -22.75 0.94
C TRP A 413 1.55 -22.02 0.01
N ALA A 414 2.83 -22.02 0.34
CA ALA A 414 3.86 -21.46 -0.53
C ALA A 414 3.91 -22.15 -1.91
N ILE A 415 3.75 -23.48 -1.95
CA ILE A 415 3.66 -24.25 -3.21
C ILE A 415 2.42 -23.83 -4.01
N VAL A 416 1.26 -23.67 -3.36
CA VAL A 416 0.02 -23.21 -4.01
C VAL A 416 0.24 -21.84 -4.65
N LEU A 417 0.82 -20.88 -3.92
CA LEU A 417 1.10 -19.54 -4.44
C LEU A 417 2.07 -19.54 -5.62
N LEU A 418 3.16 -20.31 -5.53
CA LEU A 418 4.15 -20.43 -6.61
C LEU A 418 3.56 -21.09 -7.86
N ARG A 419 2.62 -22.02 -7.70
CA ARG A 419 1.95 -22.68 -8.83
C ARG A 419 0.87 -21.84 -9.50
N ARG A 420 0.33 -20.81 -8.82
CA ARG A 420 -0.55 -19.82 -9.45
C ARG A 420 0.17 -19.00 -10.52
N ALA A 421 1.47 -18.78 -10.34
CA ALA A 421 2.32 -18.06 -11.28
C ALA A 421 2.86 -19.03 -12.36
N SER A 422 2.01 -19.41 -13.30
CA SER A 422 2.40 -20.36 -14.38
C SER A 422 3.55 -19.80 -15.21
N GLY A 423 4.57 -20.63 -15.44
CA GLY A 423 5.76 -20.25 -16.23
C GLY A 423 6.82 -19.43 -15.48
N TRP A 424 6.51 -18.89 -14.29
CA TRP A 424 7.46 -18.06 -13.53
C TRP A 424 8.18 -18.89 -12.47
N ASN A 425 9.53 -18.94 -12.55
CA ASN A 425 10.39 -19.66 -11.60
C ASN A 425 9.90 -21.07 -11.23
N THR A 426 9.53 -21.86 -12.23
CA THR A 426 8.90 -23.19 -12.06
C THR A 426 9.72 -24.19 -11.23
N TRP A 427 11.03 -24.00 -11.12
CA TRP A 427 11.94 -24.78 -10.29
C TRP A 427 11.77 -24.49 -8.77
N LEU A 428 11.19 -23.34 -8.41
CA LEU A 428 11.19 -22.88 -7.02
C LEU A 428 10.20 -23.66 -6.14
N TRP A 429 9.00 -24.00 -6.65
CA TRP A 429 8.02 -24.75 -5.86
C TRP A 429 8.51 -26.16 -5.48
N PRO A 430 9.12 -26.99 -6.37
CA PRO A 430 9.66 -28.29 -5.96
C PRO A 430 10.87 -28.14 -5.03
N ALA A 431 11.71 -27.11 -5.21
CA ALA A 431 12.80 -26.82 -4.30
C ALA A 431 12.30 -26.51 -2.88
N VAL A 432 11.28 -25.65 -2.75
CA VAL A 432 10.61 -25.35 -1.47
C VAL A 432 10.02 -26.62 -0.84
N ALA A 433 9.34 -27.46 -1.63
CA ALA A 433 8.77 -28.72 -1.16
C ALA A 433 9.84 -29.63 -0.56
N VAL A 434 10.92 -29.88 -1.30
CA VAL A 434 12.01 -30.77 -0.88
C VAL A 434 12.73 -30.22 0.35
N VAL A 435 13.13 -28.94 0.33
CA VAL A 435 13.86 -28.33 1.46
C VAL A 435 12.98 -28.29 2.71
N MET A 436 11.70 -27.97 2.59
CA MET A 436 10.77 -27.96 3.72
C MET A 436 10.57 -29.37 4.29
N ALA A 437 10.39 -30.38 3.46
CA ALA A 437 10.26 -31.77 3.88
C ALA A 437 11.53 -32.26 4.61
N LEU A 438 12.72 -31.98 4.07
CA LEU A 438 14.00 -32.32 4.69
C LEU A 438 14.20 -31.56 6.01
N ALA A 439 13.80 -30.30 6.08
CA ALA A 439 13.85 -29.50 7.30
C ALA A 439 12.95 -30.10 8.39
N ILE A 440 11.70 -30.46 8.06
CA ILE A 440 10.76 -31.08 9.00
C ILE A 440 11.30 -32.45 9.46
N ALA A 441 11.79 -33.30 8.55
CA ALA A 441 12.40 -34.56 8.87
C ALA A 441 13.61 -34.38 9.81
N GLY A 442 14.50 -33.44 9.48
CA GLY A 442 15.64 -33.10 10.33
C GLY A 442 15.26 -32.57 11.72
N LEU A 443 14.22 -31.76 11.82
CA LEU A 443 13.67 -31.31 13.11
C LEU A 443 13.22 -32.50 13.96
N LEU A 444 12.47 -33.44 13.38
CA LEU A 444 12.00 -34.63 14.08
C LEU A 444 13.13 -35.57 14.48
N LEU A 445 14.10 -35.85 13.59
CA LEU A 445 15.24 -36.73 13.83
C LEU A 445 16.21 -36.17 14.89
N PHE A 446 16.43 -34.86 14.87
CA PHE A 446 17.41 -34.21 15.76
C PHE A 446 16.77 -33.47 16.94
N ARG A 447 15.49 -33.71 17.20
CA ARG A 447 14.71 -33.09 18.29
C ARG A 447 15.41 -33.15 19.65
N SER A 448 16.07 -34.26 19.98
CA SER A 448 16.75 -34.46 21.25
C SER A 448 17.88 -33.44 21.55
N GLY A 449 18.33 -32.73 20.52
CA GLY A 449 19.42 -31.74 20.64
C GLY A 449 20.79 -32.34 20.84
N ARG A 450 20.94 -33.67 20.89
CA ARG A 450 22.28 -34.32 21.01
C ARG A 450 23.21 -33.90 19.85
N ARG A 451 22.64 -33.63 18.65
CA ARG A 451 23.30 -33.08 17.48
C ARG A 451 22.82 -31.65 17.22
N ALA A 452 23.15 -30.72 18.11
CA ALA A 452 22.68 -29.35 18.09
C ALA A 452 22.93 -28.61 16.76
N ARG A 453 24.06 -28.92 16.08
CA ARG A 453 24.40 -28.35 14.76
C ARG A 453 23.38 -28.79 13.69
N LEU A 454 23.01 -30.08 13.66
CA LEU A 454 22.04 -30.60 12.69
C LEU A 454 20.64 -30.06 12.96
N LEU A 455 20.24 -29.89 14.22
CA LEU A 455 19.00 -29.23 14.56
C LEU A 455 19.00 -27.76 14.08
N ALA A 456 20.11 -27.05 14.31
CA ALA A 456 20.23 -25.66 13.85
C ALA A 456 20.16 -25.54 12.30
N VAL A 457 20.80 -26.46 11.58
CA VAL A 457 20.70 -26.55 10.11
C VAL A 457 19.25 -26.81 9.68
N SER A 458 18.53 -27.73 10.35
CA SER A 458 17.13 -28.00 10.06
C SER A 458 16.23 -26.77 10.28
N VAL A 459 16.47 -26.03 11.37
CA VAL A 459 15.76 -24.74 11.62
C VAL A 459 16.08 -23.72 10.54
N ALA A 460 17.35 -23.57 10.17
CA ALA A 460 17.77 -22.64 9.11
C ALA A 460 17.14 -23.03 7.76
N ALA A 461 17.15 -24.31 7.41
CA ALA A 461 16.52 -24.82 6.19
C ALA A 461 15.00 -24.56 6.16
N ALA A 462 14.32 -24.73 7.30
CA ALA A 462 12.88 -24.40 7.42
C ALA A 462 12.62 -22.89 7.20
N VAL A 463 13.45 -22.02 7.78
CA VAL A 463 13.34 -20.57 7.57
C VAL A 463 13.61 -20.22 6.11
N VAL A 464 14.66 -20.77 5.50
CA VAL A 464 14.99 -20.54 4.08
C VAL A 464 13.83 -20.99 3.18
N ALA A 465 13.29 -22.20 3.37
CA ALA A 465 12.16 -22.69 2.58
C ALA A 465 10.91 -21.81 2.75
N ALA A 466 10.64 -21.33 3.98
CA ALA A 466 9.49 -20.48 4.28
C ALA A 466 9.58 -19.08 3.64
N VAL A 467 10.81 -18.53 3.51
CA VAL A 467 11.00 -17.17 2.94
C VAL A 467 11.43 -17.19 1.47
N ALA A 468 11.68 -18.35 0.84
CA ALA A 468 12.15 -18.45 -0.54
C ALA A 468 11.15 -17.87 -1.55
N GLY A 469 9.87 -18.23 -1.42
CA GLY A 469 8.79 -17.65 -2.24
C GLY A 469 8.64 -16.14 -2.07
N PRO A 470 8.43 -15.65 -0.83
CA PRO A 470 8.43 -14.21 -0.55
C PRO A 470 9.65 -13.47 -1.09
N ALA A 471 10.86 -14.03 -0.90
CA ALA A 471 12.11 -13.43 -1.38
C ALA A 471 12.15 -13.30 -2.90
N ALA A 472 11.70 -14.33 -3.62
CA ALA A 472 11.62 -14.30 -5.10
C ALA A 472 10.63 -13.23 -5.58
N TYR A 473 9.46 -13.13 -4.95
CA TYR A 473 8.48 -12.06 -5.23
C TYR A 473 9.03 -10.68 -4.87
N ALA A 474 9.68 -10.53 -3.72
CA ALA A 474 10.33 -9.29 -3.33
C ALA A 474 11.41 -8.85 -4.33
N TRP A 475 12.24 -9.79 -4.82
CA TRP A 475 13.28 -9.51 -5.81
C TRP A 475 12.72 -9.12 -7.19
N SER A 476 11.54 -9.60 -7.55
CA SER A 476 10.93 -9.25 -8.85
C SER A 476 10.68 -7.75 -9.00
N VAL A 477 10.50 -7.01 -7.90
CA VAL A 477 10.23 -5.57 -7.94
C VAL A 477 11.45 -4.78 -8.40
N PRO A 478 12.64 -4.84 -7.74
CA PRO A 478 13.82 -4.10 -8.19
C PRO A 478 14.42 -4.63 -9.49
N SER A 479 14.21 -5.90 -9.84
CA SER A 479 14.72 -6.50 -11.07
C SER A 479 13.84 -6.23 -12.30
N GLY A 480 12.61 -5.73 -12.10
CA GLY A 480 11.65 -5.56 -13.20
C GLY A 480 11.15 -6.87 -13.82
N SER A 481 11.42 -8.02 -13.18
CA SER A 481 11.06 -9.36 -13.69
C SER A 481 9.65 -9.80 -13.33
N GLY A 482 8.87 -8.96 -12.66
CA GLY A 482 7.48 -9.19 -12.28
C GLY A 482 6.52 -8.35 -13.10
N GLY A 483 5.28 -8.84 -13.28
CA GLY A 483 4.17 -8.07 -13.85
C GLY A 483 3.51 -7.13 -12.85
N GLY A 484 4.26 -6.67 -11.83
CA GLY A 484 3.76 -5.75 -10.81
C GLY A 484 3.41 -4.40 -11.42
N MET A 485 2.25 -3.85 -11.07
CA MET A 485 1.87 -2.49 -11.43
C MET A 485 2.64 -1.51 -10.55
N GLY A 486 3.43 -0.63 -11.16
CA GLY A 486 4.04 0.52 -10.50
C GLY A 486 3.03 1.67 -10.31
N GLY A 487 3.46 2.76 -9.67
CA GLY A 487 2.66 3.96 -9.53
C GLY A 487 1.45 3.79 -8.60
N THR A 488 0.23 3.80 -9.14
CA THR A 488 -0.99 3.85 -8.32
C THR A 488 -1.22 2.60 -7.45
N ASN A 489 -0.78 1.42 -7.88
CA ASN A 489 -1.01 0.15 -7.19
C ASN A 489 0.26 -0.73 -7.19
N PRO A 490 1.32 -0.35 -6.47
CA PRO A 490 2.54 -1.14 -6.43
C PRO A 490 2.28 -2.55 -5.88
N THR A 491 2.71 -3.56 -6.62
CA THR A 491 2.62 -4.99 -6.27
C THR A 491 3.93 -5.70 -6.61
N ALA A 492 4.13 -6.88 -6.04
CA ALA A 492 5.31 -7.72 -6.26
C ALA A 492 4.94 -9.05 -6.92
N GLY A 493 5.90 -9.65 -7.60
CA GLY A 493 5.69 -10.95 -8.25
C GLY A 493 5.08 -10.84 -9.64
N PRO A 494 4.86 -11.99 -10.30
CA PRO A 494 4.21 -12.04 -11.60
C PRO A 494 2.72 -11.75 -11.49
N SER A 495 2.11 -11.28 -12.60
CA SER A 495 0.65 -11.15 -12.70
C SER A 495 0.01 -12.54 -12.62
N THR A 496 -0.90 -12.74 -11.69
CA THR A 496 -1.62 -14.01 -11.46
C THR A 496 -3.05 -14.02 -12.03
N GLY A 497 -3.36 -13.06 -12.92
CA GLY A 497 -4.62 -13.06 -13.71
C GLY A 497 -5.87 -12.57 -12.98
N GLY A 498 -5.81 -12.16 -11.73
CA GLY A 498 -6.96 -11.71 -10.92
C GLY A 498 -7.15 -10.19 -10.85
N GLY A 499 -6.30 -9.40 -11.48
CA GLY A 499 -6.41 -7.95 -11.51
C GLY A 499 -7.15 -7.49 -12.75
N MET A 500 -8.03 -6.52 -12.62
CA MET A 500 -8.65 -5.78 -13.72
C MET A 500 -7.52 -5.26 -14.62
N GLY A 501 -7.32 -5.95 -15.76
CA GLY A 501 -6.37 -5.54 -16.78
C GLY A 501 -6.77 -4.17 -17.29
N GLY A 502 -5.91 -3.17 -17.10
CA GLY A 502 -6.01 -1.93 -17.85
C GLY A 502 -5.96 -2.25 -19.35
N PRO A 503 -6.69 -1.52 -20.20
CA PRO A 503 -6.66 -1.70 -21.65
C PRO A 503 -5.26 -1.33 -22.17
N GLY A 504 -4.44 -2.30 -22.53
CA GLY A 504 -3.13 -2.09 -23.13
C GLY A 504 -2.11 -3.18 -22.79
N GLY A 505 -2.34 -4.41 -23.26
CA GLY A 505 -1.37 -5.49 -23.13
C GLY A 505 -1.81 -6.71 -23.91
N GLY A 506 -2.16 -6.53 -25.18
CA GLY A 506 -2.33 -7.61 -26.13
C GLY A 506 -0.97 -8.12 -26.59
N ALA A 507 -0.50 -9.24 -26.04
CA ALA A 507 0.50 -10.08 -26.69
C ALA A 507 -0.07 -11.48 -26.78
N GLY A 508 -0.30 -11.92 -27.98
CA GLY A 508 -0.91 -13.18 -28.35
C GLY A 508 -0.17 -14.40 -27.82
N GLY A 509 -0.91 -15.39 -27.43
CA GLY A 509 -0.50 -16.77 -27.29
C GLY A 509 -1.60 -17.67 -27.86
N PRO A 510 -1.26 -18.69 -28.65
CA PRO A 510 -2.24 -19.49 -29.38
C PRO A 510 -2.84 -20.60 -28.53
N GLY A 511 -4.14 -20.75 -28.60
CA GLY A 511 -4.94 -21.97 -28.68
C GLY A 511 -4.77 -23.03 -27.62
N GLY A 512 -5.89 -23.36 -26.96
CA GLY A 512 -6.04 -24.60 -26.23
C GLY A 512 -7.50 -24.78 -25.79
N GLY A 513 -8.21 -25.61 -26.53
CA GLY A 513 -9.61 -25.93 -26.50
C GLY A 513 -10.13 -26.64 -25.27
N GLY A 514 -11.42 -26.48 -25.05
CA GLY A 514 -12.39 -27.52 -24.77
C GLY A 514 -12.38 -28.19 -23.40
N GLY A 515 -13.43 -27.95 -22.62
CA GLY A 515 -13.76 -28.78 -21.47
C GLY A 515 -15.16 -28.44 -20.93
N ARG A 516 -16.19 -28.91 -21.61
CA ARG A 516 -17.55 -29.03 -21.06
C ARG A 516 -17.56 -30.02 -19.90
N GLY A 517 -18.00 -29.61 -18.73
CA GLY A 517 -18.43 -30.46 -17.63
C GLY A 517 -19.79 -29.99 -17.12
N GLY A 518 -20.83 -30.64 -17.59
CA GLY A 518 -22.18 -30.44 -17.12
C GLY A 518 -22.45 -31.11 -15.79
N PHE A 519 -23.28 -30.53 -14.94
CA PHE A 519 -24.00 -31.19 -13.86
C PHE A 519 -25.51 -31.04 -14.08
N PRO A 520 -26.31 -32.09 -13.75
CA PRO A 520 -27.72 -32.15 -14.10
C PRO A 520 -28.65 -31.78 -12.93
N GLY A 521 -29.83 -31.30 -13.30
CA GLY A 521 -31.06 -31.59 -12.59
C GLY A 521 -31.76 -30.50 -11.82
N GLY A 522 -33.00 -30.21 -12.22
CA GLY A 522 -34.01 -29.65 -11.34
C GLY A 522 -35.03 -28.75 -12.03
N ALA A 523 -35.94 -29.37 -12.75
CA ALA A 523 -37.38 -29.14 -12.99
C ALA A 523 -38.10 -27.81 -12.63
N GLY A 524 -38.87 -27.29 -13.61
CA GLY A 524 -40.25 -26.91 -13.39
C GLY A 524 -40.68 -25.47 -13.78
N GLY A 525 -41.50 -25.31 -14.84
CA GLY A 525 -42.43 -24.20 -14.97
C GLY A 525 -42.60 -23.61 -16.38
N GLU A 526 -43.66 -24.09 -17.03
CA GLU A 526 -44.29 -23.71 -18.32
C GLU A 526 -44.42 -22.22 -18.65
N ALA A 527 -44.18 -21.86 -19.81
CA ALA A 527 -44.71 -21.47 -21.14
C ALA A 527 -45.83 -20.39 -21.13
N PRO A 528 -46.32 -19.78 -22.25
CA PRO A 528 -45.95 -19.91 -23.66
C PRO A 528 -45.98 -18.59 -24.50
N GLY A 529 -45.53 -18.68 -25.73
CA GLY A 529 -46.20 -18.00 -26.85
C GLY A 529 -45.39 -17.09 -27.75
N GLY A 530 -45.27 -17.46 -29.03
CA GLY A 530 -45.28 -16.56 -30.16
C GLY A 530 -44.12 -16.64 -31.16
N GLN A 531 -44.26 -17.50 -32.14
CA GLN A 531 -43.56 -17.56 -33.45
C GLN A 531 -44.14 -16.48 -34.43
N PRO A 532 -43.71 -16.34 -35.72
CA PRO A 532 -42.56 -16.87 -36.49
C PRO A 532 -41.98 -15.88 -37.56
N GLY A 533 -40.93 -16.31 -38.25
CA GLY A 533 -40.84 -16.01 -39.67
C GLY A 533 -39.49 -15.70 -40.30
N GLY A 534 -38.99 -16.63 -41.15
CA GLY A 534 -38.39 -16.46 -42.45
C GLY A 534 -36.89 -16.01 -42.45
N GLY A 535 -35.97 -16.62 -43.10
CA GLY A 535 -35.91 -17.53 -44.23
C GLY A 535 -34.81 -17.12 -45.19
N GLN A 536 -34.00 -18.09 -45.60
CA GLN A 536 -33.23 -18.22 -46.87
C GLN A 536 -31.74 -17.81 -46.91
N ASP A 537 -30.92 -18.81 -46.98
CA ASP A 537 -30.19 -19.45 -48.11
C ASP A 537 -28.81 -18.86 -48.50
N GLY A 538 -27.81 -19.76 -48.49
CA GLY A 538 -26.45 -19.61 -48.97
C GLY A 538 -26.30 -19.59 -50.51
N PRO A 539 -25.25 -20.05 -51.20
CA PRO A 539 -23.92 -20.55 -50.77
C PRO A 539 -22.77 -19.98 -51.63
N GLY A 540 -21.51 -20.36 -51.39
CA GLY A 540 -20.49 -20.24 -52.43
C GLY A 540 -19.03 -20.37 -51.94
N ALA A 541 -18.45 -21.49 -52.30
CA ALA A 541 -17.05 -21.88 -52.15
C ALA A 541 -16.09 -21.09 -53.05
N GLY A 542 -14.80 -21.05 -52.69
CA GLY A 542 -13.71 -20.61 -53.57
C GLY A 542 -12.33 -20.76 -52.99
N SER A 543 -11.61 -21.70 -53.53
CA SER A 543 -10.33 -22.28 -53.24
C SER A 543 -9.13 -21.33 -53.30
N LEU A 544 -8.04 -21.81 -52.61
CA LEU A 544 -6.62 -21.42 -52.69
C LEU A 544 -6.01 -21.38 -54.12
N PRO A 545 -4.79 -20.84 -54.33
CA PRO A 545 -3.58 -21.62 -54.07
C PRO A 545 -2.31 -20.88 -53.62
N ASP A 546 -1.40 -21.73 -53.18
CA ASP A 546 0.01 -21.67 -52.83
C ASP A 546 0.98 -20.78 -53.65
N GLY A 547 2.10 -20.46 -53.01
CA GLY A 547 3.37 -20.35 -53.70
C GLY A 547 4.43 -19.44 -53.13
N ALA A 548 5.47 -20.06 -52.50
CA ALA A 548 6.93 -19.77 -52.61
C ALA A 548 7.47 -18.38 -52.15
N GLU A 549 8.61 -18.22 -51.62
CA GLU A 549 9.84 -18.90 -51.26
C GLU A 549 10.78 -17.87 -50.61
N ALA A 550 11.77 -18.35 -49.92
CA ALA A 550 12.82 -17.72 -49.14
C ALA A 550 13.74 -16.72 -49.90
N GLY A 551 14.40 -15.83 -49.15
CA GLY A 551 15.53 -15.05 -49.64
C GLY A 551 16.34 -14.45 -48.48
N GLU A 552 17.55 -14.94 -48.38
CA GLU A 552 18.65 -14.74 -47.42
C GLU A 552 19.17 -13.31 -47.30
N LEU A 553 19.84 -13.10 -46.13
CA LEU A 553 20.74 -12.02 -45.72
C LEU A 553 21.95 -11.80 -46.70
N PRO A 554 22.74 -10.73 -46.63
CA PRO A 554 23.68 -10.49 -45.53
C PRO A 554 24.09 -9.03 -45.23
N GLY A 555 24.54 -8.80 -44.00
CA GLY A 555 25.92 -8.41 -43.72
C GLY A 555 26.30 -6.93 -43.53
N GLY A 556 26.73 -6.58 -42.35
CA GLY A 556 27.97 -5.92 -42.12
C GLY A 556 28.02 -4.37 -41.99
N GLY A 557 28.58 -3.91 -40.85
CA GLY A 557 29.30 -2.64 -40.84
C GLY A 557 29.29 -1.94 -39.49
N ALA A 558 30.44 -1.98 -38.84
CA ALA A 558 30.74 -1.41 -37.52
C ALA A 558 31.06 0.11 -37.61
N SER A 559 31.06 0.69 -36.41
CA SER A 559 31.87 1.80 -35.87
C SER A 559 31.31 3.23 -35.88
N GLY A 560 31.41 3.82 -34.67
CA GLY A 560 31.47 5.26 -34.48
C GLY A 560 31.06 5.75 -33.09
N PHE A 561 32.06 5.89 -32.21
CA PHE A 561 31.97 6.61 -30.93
C PHE A 561 31.61 8.08 -31.09
N GLY A 562 30.76 8.62 -30.19
CA GLY A 562 30.62 10.06 -30.01
C GLY A 562 29.62 10.38 -28.90
N GLY A 563 30.16 10.79 -27.73
CA GLY A 563 29.36 11.07 -26.52
C GLY A 563 28.69 12.43 -26.53
N GLY A 564 27.63 12.54 -25.73
CA GLY A 564 27.00 13.76 -25.28
C GLY A 564 25.78 13.42 -24.42
N PRO A 565 25.57 14.00 -23.21
CA PRO A 565 24.44 13.64 -22.36
C PRO A 565 23.20 14.41 -22.79
N GLY A 566 22.28 13.68 -23.44
CA GLY A 566 20.94 14.15 -23.75
C GLY A 566 19.94 13.19 -23.16
N GLY A 567 18.98 13.72 -22.36
CA GLY A 567 17.92 12.99 -21.71
C GLY A 567 17.09 12.20 -22.71
N GLY A 568 17.17 10.87 -22.62
CA GLY A 568 16.33 9.95 -23.38
C GLY A 568 14.99 9.75 -22.70
N GLY A 569 13.95 10.43 -23.18
CA GLY A 569 12.57 10.09 -22.89
C GLY A 569 12.27 8.74 -23.51
N VAL A 570 12.01 7.73 -22.68
CA VAL A 570 11.45 6.45 -23.10
C VAL A 570 9.96 6.67 -23.32
N GLY A 571 9.54 6.68 -24.59
CA GLY A 571 8.15 6.70 -25.01
C GLY A 571 7.38 5.50 -24.43
N GLY A 572 6.56 5.76 -23.42
CA GLY A 572 5.48 4.89 -22.98
C GLY A 572 4.21 5.43 -23.57
N GLY A 573 3.78 4.90 -24.70
CA GLY A 573 2.45 5.17 -25.23
C GLY A 573 1.39 4.59 -24.29
N GLY A 574 0.46 5.39 -23.84
CA GLY A 574 -0.74 4.91 -23.20
C GLY A 574 -1.36 5.88 -22.22
N MET A 575 -2.52 6.35 -22.55
CA MET A 575 -3.55 6.96 -21.73
C MET A 575 -3.38 8.42 -21.29
N GLY A 576 -3.85 9.34 -22.16
CA GLY A 576 -4.47 10.58 -21.71
C GLY A 576 -3.57 11.67 -21.14
N GLY A 577 -2.25 11.63 -21.37
CA GLY A 577 -1.37 12.76 -21.15
C GLY A 577 -1.54 13.76 -22.30
N ALA A 578 -1.65 15.06 -21.99
CA ALA A 578 -1.59 16.08 -23.01
C ALA A 578 -0.26 15.98 -23.75
N SER A 579 -0.28 16.13 -25.06
CA SER A 579 0.94 16.09 -25.87
C SER A 579 1.90 17.21 -25.45
N THR A 580 3.19 16.98 -25.64
CA THR A 580 4.24 18.00 -25.40
C THR A 580 3.91 19.29 -26.16
N GLU A 581 3.34 19.15 -27.33
CA GLU A 581 2.90 20.23 -28.21
C GLU A 581 1.74 21.04 -27.58
N LEU A 582 0.77 20.37 -26.98
CA LEU A 582 -0.31 21.04 -26.27
C LEU A 582 0.22 21.82 -25.07
N VAL A 583 1.12 21.24 -24.27
CA VAL A 583 1.74 21.95 -23.15
C VAL A 583 2.51 23.19 -23.63
N ALA A 584 3.27 23.08 -24.72
CA ALA A 584 4.00 24.19 -25.30
C ALA A 584 3.05 25.30 -25.82
N TYR A 585 1.94 24.90 -26.47
CA TYR A 585 0.90 25.82 -26.92
C TYR A 585 0.27 26.58 -25.76
N LEU A 586 -0.16 25.86 -24.71
CA LEU A 586 -0.82 26.43 -23.53
C LEU A 586 0.11 27.43 -22.81
N LYS A 587 1.40 27.07 -22.61
CA LYS A 587 2.38 27.98 -22.01
C LYS A 587 2.58 29.26 -22.80
N LYS A 588 2.59 29.17 -24.13
CA LYS A 588 2.75 30.33 -25.01
C LYS A 588 1.53 31.26 -24.94
N HIS A 589 0.35 30.74 -24.68
CA HIS A 589 -0.92 31.47 -24.69
C HIS A 589 -1.56 31.57 -23.29
N GLN A 590 -0.78 31.41 -22.22
CA GLN A 590 -1.26 31.46 -20.83
C GLN A 590 -1.72 32.87 -20.42
N ASP A 591 -1.24 33.90 -21.10
CA ASP A 591 -1.65 35.31 -20.99
C ASP A 591 -1.63 35.86 -19.52
N GLY A 592 -0.71 35.29 -18.67
CA GLY A 592 -0.58 35.65 -17.27
C GLY A 592 -1.55 34.96 -16.31
N ALA A 593 -2.35 34.03 -16.79
CA ALA A 593 -3.22 33.23 -15.95
C ALA A 593 -2.41 32.41 -14.91
N LYS A 594 -3.01 32.24 -13.75
CA LYS A 594 -2.39 31.49 -12.63
C LYS A 594 -2.32 29.99 -12.90
N TRP A 595 -3.33 29.44 -13.57
CA TRP A 595 -3.40 28.03 -13.93
C TRP A 595 -3.27 27.83 -15.43
N LEU A 596 -2.45 26.86 -15.82
CA LEU A 596 -2.21 26.51 -17.20
C LEU A 596 -3.47 25.92 -17.88
N LEU A 597 -4.16 25.05 -17.16
CA LEU A 597 -5.32 24.28 -17.67
C LEU A 597 -6.14 23.76 -16.51
N ALA A 598 -7.45 23.60 -16.73
CA ALA A 598 -8.32 22.80 -15.85
C ALA A 598 -8.70 21.50 -16.57
N VAL A 599 -8.52 20.37 -15.88
CA VAL A 599 -8.82 19.01 -16.38
C VAL A 599 -9.75 18.27 -15.43
N SER A 600 -10.46 17.26 -15.91
CA SER A 600 -11.43 16.50 -15.12
C SER A 600 -10.76 15.60 -14.08
N SER A 601 -9.62 14.99 -14.41
CA SER A 601 -8.98 13.92 -13.64
C SER A 601 -7.77 14.42 -12.86
N SER A 602 -7.64 14.01 -11.59
CA SER A 602 -6.44 14.30 -10.79
C SER A 602 -5.19 13.59 -11.32
N GLN A 603 -5.31 12.48 -12.03
CA GLN A 603 -4.17 11.80 -12.65
C GLN A 603 -3.64 12.61 -13.82
N SER A 604 -4.52 13.12 -14.69
CA SER A 604 -4.14 14.00 -15.81
C SER A 604 -3.55 15.31 -15.29
N ALA A 605 -4.17 15.92 -14.28
CA ALA A 605 -3.63 17.14 -13.65
C ALA A 605 -2.23 16.90 -13.08
N ALA A 606 -2.03 15.80 -12.35
CA ALA A 606 -0.74 15.46 -11.77
C ALA A 606 0.35 15.26 -12.83
N GLN A 607 0.03 14.55 -13.92
CA GLN A 607 0.96 14.35 -15.02
C GLN A 607 1.33 15.68 -15.67
N LEU A 608 0.34 16.54 -15.96
CA LEU A 608 0.56 17.86 -16.51
C LEU A 608 1.39 18.78 -15.61
N VAL A 609 1.16 18.75 -14.29
CA VAL A 609 1.99 19.48 -13.31
C VAL A 609 3.44 19.02 -13.39
N LEU A 610 3.68 17.70 -13.50
CA LEU A 610 5.04 17.14 -13.58
C LEU A 610 5.72 17.45 -14.91
N ASP A 611 4.99 17.42 -16.02
CA ASP A 611 5.52 17.63 -17.36
C ASP A 611 5.73 19.12 -17.67
N SER A 612 4.82 19.97 -17.18
CA SER A 612 4.88 21.42 -17.44
C SER A 612 5.65 22.20 -16.37
N GLY A 613 5.65 21.77 -15.13
CA GLY A 613 6.08 22.59 -13.98
C GLY A 613 5.11 23.71 -13.62
N GLU A 614 3.93 23.79 -14.27
CA GLU A 614 2.93 24.81 -14.02
C GLU A 614 1.73 24.29 -13.22
N PRO A 615 1.03 25.15 -12.48
CA PRO A 615 -0.19 24.78 -11.78
C PRO A 615 -1.30 24.34 -12.74
N VAL A 616 -1.91 23.16 -12.49
CA VAL A 616 -3.04 22.63 -13.27
C VAL A 616 -4.17 22.26 -12.33
N ILE A 617 -5.39 22.68 -12.65
CA ILE A 617 -6.57 22.39 -11.86
C ILE A 617 -7.06 20.96 -12.14
N SER A 618 -7.29 20.18 -11.07
CA SER A 618 -8.14 18.99 -11.10
C SER A 618 -9.55 19.40 -10.68
N MET A 619 -10.52 19.33 -11.59
CA MET A 619 -11.87 19.86 -11.34
C MET A 619 -12.66 19.02 -10.34
N TRP A 620 -12.53 17.66 -10.39
CA TRP A 620 -13.39 16.76 -9.61
C TRP A 620 -12.62 15.72 -8.78
N GLY A 621 -11.37 16.01 -8.46
CA GLY A 621 -10.58 15.21 -7.54
C GLY A 621 -10.15 13.84 -8.06
N TRP A 622 -9.72 12.99 -7.14
CA TRP A 622 -9.22 11.66 -7.45
C TRP A 622 -10.33 10.68 -7.86
N SER A 623 -11.45 10.73 -7.16
CA SER A 623 -12.61 9.85 -7.40
C SER A 623 -13.54 10.33 -8.54
N GLY A 624 -13.35 11.58 -8.98
CA GLY A 624 -14.25 12.22 -9.92
C GLY A 624 -15.58 12.71 -9.30
N SER A 625 -15.68 12.67 -7.96
CA SER A 625 -16.91 13.03 -7.22
C SER A 625 -16.75 14.27 -6.34
N ASP A 626 -15.57 14.88 -6.29
CA ASP A 626 -15.33 16.09 -5.51
C ASP A 626 -16.04 17.29 -6.17
N ASN A 627 -16.78 18.07 -5.40
CA ASN A 627 -17.46 19.28 -5.89
C ASN A 627 -16.53 20.52 -5.86
N ALA A 628 -15.25 20.34 -6.26
CA ALA A 628 -14.25 21.40 -6.16
C ALA A 628 -14.46 22.51 -7.22
N MET A 629 -14.87 22.16 -8.44
CA MET A 629 -15.18 23.09 -9.50
C MET A 629 -16.70 23.21 -9.69
N THR A 630 -17.31 24.23 -9.13
CA THR A 630 -18.70 24.62 -9.43
C THR A 630 -18.73 25.61 -10.58
N LEU A 631 -19.87 25.76 -11.27
CA LEU A 631 -20.03 26.78 -12.33
C LEU A 631 -19.69 28.19 -11.83
N ALA A 632 -20.16 28.53 -10.65
CA ALA A 632 -19.84 29.83 -10.03
C ALA A 632 -18.35 30.02 -9.83
N ARG A 633 -17.63 28.96 -9.39
CA ARG A 633 -16.17 29.02 -9.21
C ARG A 633 -15.43 29.11 -10.53
N LEU A 634 -15.87 28.41 -11.57
CA LEU A 634 -15.29 28.51 -12.91
C LEU A 634 -15.43 29.94 -13.43
N LYS A 635 -16.64 30.51 -13.38
CA LYS A 635 -16.90 31.90 -13.79
C LYS A 635 -16.04 32.92 -13.03
N GLU A 636 -15.88 32.73 -11.74
CA GLU A 636 -14.98 33.56 -10.92
C GLU A 636 -13.53 33.53 -11.41
N LEU A 637 -12.99 32.32 -11.68
CA LEU A 637 -11.60 32.16 -12.14
C LEU A 637 -11.38 32.76 -13.53
N VAL A 638 -12.32 32.54 -14.45
CA VAL A 638 -12.27 33.08 -15.81
C VAL A 638 -12.41 34.60 -15.76
N GLY A 639 -13.41 35.13 -15.03
CA GLY A 639 -13.62 36.58 -14.91
C GLY A 639 -12.47 37.33 -14.27
N LYS A 640 -11.67 36.68 -13.41
CA LYS A 640 -10.43 37.22 -12.85
C LYS A 640 -9.22 37.07 -13.78
N GLY A 641 -9.33 36.38 -14.92
CA GLY A 641 -8.20 36.05 -15.78
C GLY A 641 -7.20 35.08 -15.15
N GLU A 642 -7.62 34.31 -14.12
CA GLU A 642 -6.76 33.33 -13.46
C GLU A 642 -6.73 31.98 -14.18
N LEU A 643 -7.71 31.71 -15.07
CA LEU A 643 -7.84 30.49 -15.86
C LEU A 643 -8.42 30.82 -17.24
N HIS A 644 -7.74 30.39 -18.32
CA HIS A 644 -8.24 30.58 -19.70
C HIS A 644 -8.57 29.25 -20.40
N TYR A 645 -8.00 28.13 -19.98
CA TYR A 645 -8.14 26.87 -20.70
C TYR A 645 -8.81 25.79 -19.82
N VAL A 646 -9.83 25.14 -20.40
CA VAL A 646 -10.57 24.03 -19.75
C VAL A 646 -10.64 22.87 -20.74
N GLN A 647 -10.24 21.68 -20.29
CA GLN A 647 -10.39 20.45 -21.05
C GLN A 647 -11.64 19.71 -20.56
N VAL A 648 -12.61 19.49 -21.44
CA VAL A 648 -13.83 18.70 -21.20
C VAL A 648 -13.86 17.50 -22.13
N GLY A 649 -14.50 16.43 -21.68
CA GLY A 649 -14.45 15.13 -22.38
C GLY A 649 -13.20 14.33 -21.99
N GLY A 650 -13.11 13.11 -22.50
CA GLY A 650 -12.05 12.14 -22.19
C GLY A 650 -12.45 11.22 -21.03
N ALA A 651 -12.57 9.92 -21.33
CA ALA A 651 -12.78 8.86 -20.36
C ALA A 651 -11.53 8.69 -19.48
N GLY A 652 -11.40 9.52 -18.45
CA GLY A 652 -10.39 9.30 -17.40
C GLY A 652 -10.77 8.06 -16.60
N MET A 653 -9.81 7.13 -16.40
CA MET A 653 -9.95 5.89 -15.61
C MET A 653 -10.13 6.15 -14.08
N GLY A 654 -10.86 7.19 -13.73
CA GLY A 654 -11.22 7.55 -12.36
C GLY A 654 -12.70 7.90 -12.18
N GLY A 655 -13.46 8.04 -13.27
CA GLY A 655 -14.89 8.29 -13.23
C GLY A 655 -15.60 7.09 -13.82
N GLY A 656 -16.36 6.35 -13.01
CA GLY A 656 -17.10 5.15 -13.38
C GLY A 656 -17.86 5.32 -14.67
N GLY A 657 -17.64 4.39 -15.58
CA GLY A 657 -18.50 4.18 -16.72
C GLY A 657 -19.95 4.01 -16.26
N LEU A 658 -20.89 4.56 -17.03
CA LEU A 658 -22.33 4.41 -16.93
C LEU A 658 -23.00 5.12 -15.73
N GLY A 659 -23.27 6.42 -15.89
CA GLY A 659 -24.37 7.08 -15.21
C GLY A 659 -24.05 7.62 -13.82
N GLY A 660 -23.63 8.86 -13.74
CA GLY A 660 -23.57 9.59 -12.49
C GLY A 660 -22.47 10.63 -12.40
N GLY A 661 -22.20 11.39 -13.44
CA GLY A 661 -21.57 12.68 -13.28
C GLY A 661 -22.46 13.48 -12.34
N SER A 662 -21.89 14.05 -11.24
CA SER A 662 -22.65 14.97 -10.39
C SER A 662 -23.29 16.00 -11.32
N GLY A 663 -24.50 16.45 -10.99
CA GLY A 663 -25.18 17.50 -11.77
C GLY A 663 -24.27 18.70 -12.02
N VAL A 664 -23.34 18.95 -11.09
CA VAL A 664 -22.31 20.00 -11.15
C VAL A 664 -21.35 19.80 -12.32
N ALA A 665 -20.82 18.59 -12.52
CA ALA A 665 -19.89 18.29 -13.62
C ALA A 665 -20.56 18.46 -14.98
N SER A 666 -21.81 18.01 -15.10
CA SER A 666 -22.60 18.17 -16.34
C SER A 666 -22.93 19.64 -16.63
N GLU A 667 -23.22 20.42 -15.59
CA GLU A 667 -23.50 21.86 -15.70
C GLU A 667 -22.26 22.62 -16.18
N VAL A 668 -21.12 22.37 -15.57
CA VAL A 668 -19.84 22.99 -15.96
C VAL A 668 -19.45 22.61 -17.38
N THR A 669 -19.53 21.33 -17.75
CA THR A 669 -19.17 20.85 -19.09
C THR A 669 -20.04 21.51 -20.15
N ARG A 670 -21.34 21.54 -19.95
CA ARG A 670 -22.28 22.18 -20.88
C ARG A 670 -21.99 23.66 -21.03
N TRP A 671 -21.81 24.40 -19.94
CA TRP A 671 -21.51 25.82 -19.98
C TRP A 671 -20.19 26.12 -20.74
N VAL A 672 -19.14 25.30 -20.51
CA VAL A 672 -17.87 25.43 -21.24
C VAL A 672 -18.05 25.21 -22.75
N GLN A 673 -18.87 24.23 -23.15
CA GLN A 673 -19.14 23.95 -24.55
C GLN A 673 -20.01 25.04 -25.22
N GLU A 674 -20.90 25.70 -24.47
CA GLU A 674 -21.78 26.75 -24.97
C GLU A 674 -21.08 28.12 -25.12
N HIS A 675 -20.09 28.44 -24.22
CA HIS A 675 -19.47 29.76 -24.14
C HIS A 675 -18.01 29.77 -24.53
N GLY A 676 -17.30 28.63 -24.49
CA GLY A 676 -15.90 28.54 -24.79
C GLY A 676 -15.61 28.36 -26.28
N THR A 677 -14.48 28.91 -26.73
CA THR A 677 -13.97 28.69 -28.09
C THR A 677 -13.11 27.42 -28.12
N ALA A 678 -13.52 26.42 -28.91
CA ALA A 678 -12.77 25.17 -29.06
C ALA A 678 -11.39 25.45 -29.66
N VAL A 679 -10.34 24.91 -29.06
CA VAL A 679 -8.97 24.97 -29.60
C VAL A 679 -8.79 23.78 -30.54
N GLU A 680 -8.60 24.04 -31.82
CA GLU A 680 -8.41 22.99 -32.81
C GLU A 680 -7.12 22.21 -32.56
N ALA A 681 -7.16 20.88 -32.72
CA ALA A 681 -6.00 20.00 -32.57
C ALA A 681 -4.83 20.39 -33.49
N SER A 682 -5.14 20.95 -34.64
CA SER A 682 -4.16 21.52 -35.59
C SER A 682 -3.33 22.68 -35.00
N ALA A 683 -3.89 23.44 -34.04
CA ALA A 683 -3.21 24.58 -33.42
C ALA A 683 -2.00 24.15 -32.54
N TYR A 684 -1.98 22.91 -32.06
CA TYR A 684 -0.85 22.33 -31.29
C TYR A 684 -0.24 21.09 -31.95
N GLY A 685 -0.51 20.87 -33.28
CA GLY A 685 0.23 19.89 -34.08
C GLY A 685 -0.19 18.44 -33.89
N ASP A 686 -1.33 18.16 -33.26
CA ASP A 686 -1.85 16.80 -33.12
C ASP A 686 -2.63 16.39 -34.38
N THR A 687 -1.91 15.70 -35.31
CA THR A 687 -2.49 15.19 -36.56
C THR A 687 -3.09 13.79 -36.41
N SER A 688 -3.11 13.20 -35.22
CA SER A 688 -3.56 11.83 -35.00
C SER A 688 -5.09 11.65 -34.91
N GLN A 689 -5.86 12.75 -35.02
CA GLN A 689 -7.34 12.71 -35.02
C GLN A 689 -7.96 12.82 -36.43
N SER A 690 -7.38 12.15 -37.44
CA SER A 690 -8.07 12.05 -38.73
C SER A 690 -8.65 10.66 -38.92
N THR A 691 -9.99 10.63 -39.05
CA THR A 691 -10.84 9.57 -39.64
C THR A 691 -10.99 8.27 -38.84
N SER A 692 -11.92 8.26 -37.91
CA SER A 692 -12.86 7.15 -37.78
C SER A 692 -14.27 7.73 -37.66
N ASP A 693 -15.00 7.63 -38.74
CA ASP A 693 -16.38 7.96 -38.91
C ASP A 693 -17.24 6.82 -38.30
N ASP A 694 -17.22 6.71 -36.98
CA ASP A 694 -18.15 5.85 -36.23
C ASP A 694 -18.55 6.55 -34.94
N GLY A 695 -19.79 6.96 -34.89
CA GLY A 695 -20.43 7.81 -33.92
C GLY A 695 -20.37 7.33 -32.48
N ALA A 696 -19.37 7.81 -31.76
CA ALA A 696 -19.38 8.02 -30.32
C ALA A 696 -18.39 9.15 -30.01
N ASP A 697 -18.89 10.37 -29.83
CA ASP A 697 -18.16 11.56 -29.39
C ASP A 697 -17.51 11.34 -28.01
N ASN A 698 -16.29 10.79 -27.99
CA ASN A 698 -15.50 10.64 -26.78
C ASN A 698 -14.12 11.34 -26.91
N THR A 699 -14.02 12.37 -27.72
CA THR A 699 -12.83 13.18 -27.91
C THR A 699 -12.75 14.24 -26.81
N SER A 700 -11.64 14.27 -26.05
CA SER A 700 -11.36 15.36 -25.13
C SER A 700 -11.03 16.63 -25.91
N SER A 701 -11.82 17.69 -25.74
CA SER A 701 -11.60 18.97 -26.39
C SER A 701 -11.14 20.02 -25.38
N VAL A 702 -10.17 20.82 -25.78
CA VAL A 702 -9.71 21.98 -25.00
C VAL A 702 -10.49 23.22 -25.49
N TYR A 703 -11.03 23.97 -24.55
CA TYR A 703 -11.75 25.20 -24.79
C TYR A 703 -11.00 26.37 -24.16
N ARG A 704 -10.94 27.49 -24.89
CA ARG A 704 -10.47 28.78 -24.37
C ARG A 704 -11.70 29.56 -23.89
N LEU A 705 -11.55 30.17 -22.72
CA LEU A 705 -12.52 31.05 -22.08
C LEU A 705 -11.82 32.37 -21.73
N ASP A 706 -12.45 33.46 -22.13
CA ASP A 706 -11.97 34.80 -21.81
C ASP A 706 -12.94 35.51 -20.82
N PRO A 707 -12.50 36.53 -20.07
CA PRO A 707 -13.35 37.24 -19.10
C PRO A 707 -14.67 37.75 -19.69
N ALA A 708 -14.69 38.08 -21.00
CA ALA A 708 -15.90 38.51 -21.73
C ALA A 708 -16.97 37.41 -21.85
N ASP A 709 -16.59 36.13 -21.78
CA ASP A 709 -17.53 35.00 -21.89
C ASP A 709 -18.37 34.79 -20.61
N VAL A 710 -18.03 35.51 -19.54
CA VAL A 710 -18.67 35.39 -18.22
C VAL A 710 -19.67 36.53 -17.97
N GLU A 711 -19.55 37.63 -18.72
CA GLU A 711 -20.51 38.79 -18.68
C GLU A 711 -21.81 38.41 -19.36
#